data_48460fa2ca7f7d4fd40ef13c68da57f5
#
_entry.id   48460fa2ca7f7d4fd40ef13c68da57f5
#
_cell.length_a   1.000
_cell.length_b   1.000
_cell.length_c   1.000
_cell.angle_alpha   90.00
_cell.angle_beta   90.00
_cell.angle_gamma   90.00
#
_symmetry.space_group_name_H-M   'P 1'
#
loop_
_entity.id
_entity.type
_entity.pdbx_description
1 polymer ?
#
loop_
_entity_poly.entity_id
_entity_poly.type
_entity_poly.pdbx_seq_one_letter_code
_entity_poly.pdbx_strand_id
1 'polypeptide(L)'
;YIDPEGTLWEIGKKGKIFRYDRIHDTFELVYKLPIEDFKDLPAPITFSWIDHNNHIWLCNEETIFLYNTRTEEVTHVKNCLSEAINDIEQIDESHYFIGTEMGIHHAQLKDNTLQLLPCDKLDNVNIQVNDLHFDPKIRKLFIGAFQRGVMVYDMNTKTITQPEVSLKDVSISRIKPLNAKELLIATDGGGIYKMNVDTYQTVPFIVADYNSYNGMNGNSINDIYIDDEERIWMANYPIGITIQNNRYPSYKWIKHSVGNKQSLINDQVNSIIEDSEGDLWYGTNNGISLQDSKTGKWRSFLSTFENVQNSKNHIFTTLCEVSPGIIWAGGYFSGLYQIDKRTSKTTYFTPASYAHESIRPDKYIRDIRKDSRGYVWSGGYYNLKRINVQTKDIRLYHGLHSVTAIIEKDDKSMWIGTATGLFLLDIESGKYERIQLPVESTYVYSLYQTKQGSLYIGTSGSGVLIYDPQTKLFTHYYTGNCAMISNNIYTILSDEDNEILLSTENGLTSFYPKQKTFYNWTKEMGLMTTHFNALSGTLRRNNNFIFGSSDGAIEFNKDMKLPRTYSSKMIFSDFKLFYQTVYPGDKNSPLEKDINETKELRLKYNQNIFSLMVSSINYDYPSNVLYSWKLEGFYEEWSKPGNESTIRYTNLAPGKYVLRVRAISNEDQRVMLEERSIDIIIAQPFWLTPWAMILYAILISLIAVIILRVLILKKQRKVSDEKIHFFINTAHDIRTPLTLIKAPLEDLREKEALSKEGIANMNTAIRNVNALLRLTTNLINF
;
A
#
# COMPACT_ATOMS: atom_id res chain seq x y z
N TYR A 1 -22.52 11.54 -10.17
CA TYR A 1 -22.71 11.13 -11.57
C TYR A 1 -21.57 11.61 -12.43
N ILE A 2 -21.33 10.92 -13.52
CA ILE A 2 -20.36 11.33 -14.54
C ILE A 2 -21.17 11.62 -15.80
N ASP A 3 -20.98 12.83 -16.37
CA ASP A 3 -21.62 13.18 -17.62
C ASP A 3 -20.93 12.52 -18.83
N PRO A 4 -21.53 12.56 -20.03
CA PRO A 4 -20.90 12.00 -21.23
C PRO A 4 -19.55 12.62 -21.60
N GLU A 5 -19.21 13.78 -21.04
CA GLU A 5 -17.92 14.47 -21.23
C GLU A 5 -16.88 14.08 -20.18
N GLY A 6 -17.25 13.25 -19.18
CA GLY A 6 -16.38 12.75 -18.13
C GLY A 6 -16.26 13.68 -16.91
N THR A 7 -17.12 14.68 -16.78
CA THR A 7 -17.16 15.56 -15.60
C THR A 7 -17.94 14.90 -14.47
N LEU A 8 -17.40 14.95 -13.26
CA LEU A 8 -18.06 14.41 -12.07
C LEU A 8 -19.00 15.47 -11.46
N TRP A 9 -20.24 15.05 -11.16
CA TRP A 9 -21.29 15.87 -10.57
C TRP A 9 -21.78 15.29 -9.26
N GLU A 10 -21.99 16.16 -8.28
CA GLU A 10 -22.62 15.82 -7.01
C GLU A 10 -23.95 16.54 -6.86
N ILE A 11 -24.99 15.81 -6.42
CA ILE A 11 -26.34 16.33 -6.29
C ILE A 11 -26.81 16.17 -4.85
N GLY A 12 -27.06 17.29 -4.20
CA GLY A 12 -27.57 17.32 -2.84
C GLY A 12 -29.10 17.21 -2.79
N LYS A 13 -29.63 16.51 -1.78
CA LYS A 13 -31.08 16.31 -1.55
C LYS A 13 -31.91 17.61 -1.49
N LYS A 14 -31.27 18.76 -1.26
CA LYS A 14 -31.91 20.09 -1.26
C LYS A 14 -31.77 20.81 -2.61
N GLY A 15 -31.57 20.09 -3.70
CA GLY A 15 -31.47 20.66 -5.04
C GLY A 15 -30.22 21.49 -5.29
N LYS A 16 -29.15 21.25 -4.57
CA LYS A 16 -27.84 21.82 -4.86
C LYS A 16 -27.13 20.94 -5.86
N ILE A 17 -26.54 21.55 -6.89
CA ILE A 17 -25.77 20.86 -7.93
C ILE A 17 -24.34 21.37 -7.85
N PHE A 18 -23.41 20.45 -7.67
CA PHE A 18 -22.00 20.72 -7.61
C PHE A 18 -21.29 20.05 -8.77
N ARG A 19 -20.34 20.78 -9.35
CA ARG A 19 -19.42 20.28 -10.37
C ARG A 19 -18.04 20.06 -9.75
N TYR A 20 -17.43 18.94 -10.00
CA TYR A 20 -16.08 18.67 -9.56
C TYR A 20 -15.07 19.48 -10.36
N ASP A 21 -14.29 20.31 -9.68
CA ASP A 21 -13.15 21.00 -10.24
C ASP A 21 -11.88 20.19 -9.96
N ARG A 22 -11.39 19.54 -11.00
CA ARG A 22 -10.19 18.73 -10.92
C ARG A 22 -8.93 19.54 -10.62
N ILE A 23 -8.90 20.82 -11.00
CA ILE A 23 -7.73 21.68 -10.79
C ILE A 23 -7.52 21.98 -9.30
N HIS A 24 -8.61 22.19 -8.58
CA HIS A 24 -8.57 22.53 -7.17
C HIS A 24 -8.93 21.34 -6.25
N ASP A 25 -9.28 20.19 -6.81
CA ASP A 25 -9.77 18.98 -6.09
C ASP A 25 -10.95 19.31 -5.15
N THR A 26 -11.91 20.06 -5.64
CA THR A 26 -13.07 20.52 -4.88
C THR A 26 -14.35 20.41 -5.68
N PHE A 27 -15.49 20.32 -4.98
CA PHE A 27 -16.80 20.45 -5.59
C PHE A 27 -17.26 21.91 -5.51
N GLU A 28 -17.45 22.55 -6.66
CA GLU A 28 -17.99 23.90 -6.77
C GLU A 28 -19.51 23.87 -6.87
N LEU A 29 -20.20 24.68 -6.07
CA LEU A 29 -21.64 24.86 -6.19
C LEU A 29 -21.91 25.64 -7.48
N VAL A 30 -22.49 24.96 -8.49
CA VAL A 30 -22.84 25.57 -9.78
C VAL A 30 -24.26 26.10 -9.78
N TYR A 31 -25.16 25.36 -9.17
CA TYR A 31 -26.58 25.73 -9.15
C TYR A 31 -27.27 25.31 -7.84
N LYS A 32 -28.23 26.12 -7.40
CA LYS A 32 -29.15 25.81 -6.31
C LYS A 32 -30.56 26.00 -6.82
N LEU A 33 -31.36 24.92 -6.86
CA LEU A 33 -32.77 25.02 -7.19
C LEU A 33 -33.46 26.00 -6.24
N PRO A 34 -34.35 26.91 -6.75
CA PRO A 34 -35.07 27.89 -5.95
C PRO A 34 -36.23 27.23 -5.18
N ILE A 35 -35.95 26.20 -4.40
CA ILE A 35 -36.94 25.43 -3.64
C ILE A 35 -37.67 26.32 -2.62
N GLU A 36 -37.01 27.41 -2.15
CA GLU A 36 -37.59 28.37 -1.20
C GLU A 36 -38.72 29.24 -1.84
N ASP A 37 -38.68 29.42 -3.17
CA ASP A 37 -39.70 30.18 -3.91
C ASP A 37 -40.93 29.35 -4.25
N PHE A 38 -40.80 28.03 -4.19
CA PHE A 38 -41.90 27.08 -4.34
C PHE A 38 -42.47 26.72 -2.97
N LYS A 39 -43.32 27.60 -2.42
CA LYS A 39 -43.96 27.41 -1.11
C LYS A 39 -44.77 26.11 -0.97
N ASP A 40 -44.99 25.40 -2.07
CA ASP A 40 -45.76 24.19 -2.19
C ASP A 40 -44.94 22.92 -2.51
N LEU A 41 -43.61 22.98 -2.43
CA LEU A 41 -42.75 21.81 -2.61
C LEU A 41 -42.23 21.25 -1.26
N PRO A 42 -43.01 20.37 -0.61
CA PRO A 42 -42.65 19.86 0.71
C PRO A 42 -41.56 18.79 0.71
N ALA A 43 -41.22 18.22 -0.45
CA ALA A 43 -40.34 17.03 -0.51
C ALA A 43 -38.94 17.35 -1.05
N PRO A 44 -37.90 16.80 -0.43
CA PRO A 44 -36.55 16.83 -0.98
C PRO A 44 -36.46 16.10 -2.32
N ILE A 45 -35.43 16.30 -3.08
CA ILE A 45 -35.12 15.48 -4.27
C ILE A 45 -34.94 14.02 -3.80
N THR A 46 -35.82 13.14 -4.31
CA THR A 46 -35.84 11.73 -3.96
C THR A 46 -35.06 10.87 -4.93
N PHE A 47 -35.01 11.31 -6.20
CA PHE A 47 -34.29 10.63 -7.25
C PHE A 47 -33.53 11.63 -8.12
N SER A 48 -32.36 11.27 -8.57
CA SER A 48 -31.57 12.02 -9.57
C SER A 48 -30.88 11.05 -10.51
N TRP A 49 -30.71 11.47 -11.76
CA TRP A 49 -30.12 10.66 -12.82
C TRP A 49 -29.55 11.58 -13.92
N ILE A 50 -28.62 11.10 -14.72
CA ILE A 50 -28.07 11.85 -15.84
C ILE A 50 -28.32 11.09 -17.16
N ASP A 51 -28.85 11.80 -18.16
CA ASP A 51 -29.13 11.23 -19.48
C ASP A 51 -27.94 11.41 -20.46
N HIS A 52 -28.02 10.74 -21.60
CA HIS A 52 -27.02 10.86 -22.66
C HIS A 52 -27.06 12.23 -23.39
N ASN A 53 -28.08 13.06 -23.13
CA ASN A 53 -28.23 14.39 -23.70
C ASN A 53 -27.64 15.48 -22.80
N ASN A 54 -26.87 15.11 -21.76
CA ASN A 54 -26.28 16.00 -20.76
C ASN A 54 -27.31 16.72 -19.85
N HIS A 55 -28.46 16.10 -19.57
CA HIS A 55 -29.40 16.59 -18.59
C HIS A 55 -29.31 15.80 -17.29
N ILE A 56 -29.13 16.52 -16.19
CA ILE A 56 -29.33 15.94 -14.84
C ILE A 56 -30.81 16.06 -14.50
N TRP A 57 -31.47 14.94 -14.32
CA TRP A 57 -32.83 14.83 -13.88
C TRP A 57 -32.87 14.92 -12.35
N LEU A 58 -33.69 15.80 -11.83
CA LEU A 58 -33.90 16.04 -10.41
C LEU A 58 -35.38 15.84 -10.11
N CYS A 59 -35.73 14.73 -9.54
CA CYS A 59 -37.12 14.30 -9.38
C CYS A 59 -37.56 14.28 -7.92
N ASN A 60 -38.74 14.70 -7.66
CA ASN A 60 -39.54 14.33 -6.49
C ASN A 60 -40.91 13.83 -6.94
N GLU A 61 -41.83 13.51 -6.01
CA GLU A 61 -43.15 12.95 -6.33
C GLU A 61 -43.98 13.86 -7.23
N GLU A 62 -43.78 15.19 -7.21
CA GLU A 62 -44.63 16.16 -7.88
C GLU A 62 -43.97 16.86 -9.08
N THR A 63 -42.63 16.95 -9.08
CA THR A 63 -41.91 17.79 -10.05
C THR A 63 -40.63 17.12 -10.56
N ILE A 64 -40.30 17.47 -11.80
CA ILE A 64 -39.03 17.11 -12.45
C ILE A 64 -38.32 18.37 -12.90
N PHE A 65 -37.10 18.54 -12.54
CA PHE A 65 -36.21 19.58 -13.07
C PHE A 65 -35.13 18.92 -13.91
N LEU A 66 -34.82 19.52 -15.06
CA LEU A 66 -33.72 19.12 -15.92
C LEU A 66 -32.66 20.22 -15.87
N TYR A 67 -31.52 19.92 -15.37
CA TYR A 67 -30.34 20.80 -15.43
C TYR A 67 -29.45 20.36 -16.59
N ASN A 68 -29.25 21.24 -17.56
CA ASN A 68 -28.36 20.97 -18.69
C ASN A 68 -26.92 21.27 -18.28
N THR A 69 -26.03 20.25 -18.30
CA THR A 69 -24.64 20.38 -17.83
C THR A 69 -23.76 21.26 -18.74
N ARG A 70 -24.20 21.50 -20.00
CA ARG A 70 -23.47 22.34 -20.97
C ARG A 70 -23.91 23.79 -20.94
N THR A 71 -25.23 24.06 -20.90
CA THR A 71 -25.77 25.41 -20.91
C THR A 71 -25.93 26.00 -19.53
N GLU A 72 -25.85 25.18 -18.50
CA GLU A 72 -26.09 25.50 -17.08
C GLU A 72 -27.52 26.03 -16.82
N GLU A 73 -28.46 25.71 -17.71
CA GLU A 73 -29.85 26.13 -17.63
C GLU A 73 -30.70 25.05 -16.96
N VAL A 74 -31.67 25.47 -16.19
CA VAL A 74 -32.67 24.59 -15.58
C VAL A 74 -34.01 24.73 -16.25
N THR A 75 -34.58 23.61 -16.62
CA THR A 75 -35.92 23.54 -17.18
C THR A 75 -36.86 22.77 -16.22
N HIS A 76 -37.97 23.37 -15.90
CA HIS A 76 -39.03 22.71 -15.16
C HIS A 76 -39.90 21.88 -16.11
N VAL A 77 -40.01 20.57 -15.84
CA VAL A 77 -40.80 19.64 -16.61
C VAL A 77 -42.08 19.32 -15.80
N LYS A 78 -43.21 19.50 -16.42
CA LYS A 78 -44.48 19.09 -15.80
C LYS A 78 -44.46 17.58 -15.63
N ASN A 79 -44.44 17.10 -14.38
CA ASN A 79 -44.59 15.67 -14.08
C ASN A 79 -46.03 15.26 -14.24
N CYS A 80 -46.27 14.22 -15.03
CA CYS A 80 -47.59 13.60 -15.20
C CYS A 80 -47.73 12.34 -14.35
N LEU A 81 -46.65 11.93 -13.66
CA LEU A 81 -46.65 10.81 -12.71
C LEU A 81 -46.85 11.39 -11.32
N SER A 82 -47.83 10.89 -10.60
CA SER A 82 -48.06 11.23 -9.19
C SER A 82 -47.47 10.15 -8.29
N GLU A 83 -46.26 9.71 -8.62
CA GLU A 83 -45.57 8.56 -8.03
C GLU A 83 -44.10 8.85 -7.88
N ALA A 84 -43.48 8.21 -6.88
CA ALA A 84 -42.03 8.28 -6.70
C ALA A 84 -41.29 7.52 -7.83
N ILE A 85 -40.36 8.20 -8.47
CA ILE A 85 -39.50 7.61 -9.50
C ILE A 85 -38.32 6.93 -8.79
N ASN A 86 -38.10 5.66 -9.13
CA ASN A 86 -37.00 4.85 -8.59
C ASN A 86 -35.89 4.66 -9.57
N ASP A 87 -36.18 4.63 -10.89
CA ASP A 87 -35.17 4.55 -11.93
C ASP A 87 -35.68 5.07 -13.27
N ILE A 88 -34.75 5.53 -14.12
CA ILE A 88 -35.02 6.00 -15.48
C ILE A 88 -34.00 5.38 -16.42
N GLU A 89 -34.48 4.84 -17.52
CA GLU A 89 -33.65 4.26 -18.57
C GLU A 89 -33.96 4.91 -19.91
N GLN A 90 -32.95 5.43 -20.60
CA GLN A 90 -33.12 6.12 -21.87
C GLN A 90 -33.11 5.14 -23.04
N ILE A 91 -34.14 5.21 -23.90
CA ILE A 91 -34.25 4.38 -25.11
C ILE A 91 -33.56 5.02 -26.31
N ASP A 92 -33.84 6.33 -26.51
CA ASP A 92 -33.31 7.16 -27.56
C ASP A 92 -33.26 8.64 -27.11
N GLU A 93 -33.03 9.58 -28.02
CA GLU A 93 -32.89 11.01 -27.68
C GLU A 93 -34.05 11.62 -26.91
N SER A 94 -35.25 11.06 -27.03
CA SER A 94 -36.46 11.63 -26.46
C SER A 94 -37.35 10.64 -25.70
N HIS A 95 -37.11 9.34 -25.81
CA HIS A 95 -37.94 8.30 -25.20
C HIS A 95 -37.24 7.64 -24.01
N TYR A 96 -38.01 7.40 -22.97
CA TYR A 96 -37.55 6.89 -21.68
C TYR A 96 -38.51 5.81 -21.15
N PHE A 97 -37.94 4.80 -20.45
CA PHE A 97 -38.69 3.99 -19.50
C PHE A 97 -38.48 4.57 -18.10
N ILE A 98 -39.57 4.70 -17.36
CA ILE A 98 -39.57 5.24 -16.00
C ILE A 98 -40.15 4.18 -15.08
N GLY A 99 -39.32 3.71 -14.14
CA GLY A 99 -39.73 2.79 -13.08
C GLY A 99 -40.15 3.55 -11.83
N THR A 100 -41.28 3.18 -11.28
CA THR A 100 -41.88 3.82 -10.11
C THR A 100 -42.22 2.80 -9.02
N GLU A 101 -42.77 3.26 -7.91
CA GLU A 101 -43.27 2.38 -6.85
C GLU A 101 -44.52 1.59 -7.29
N MET A 102 -45.25 2.04 -8.32
CA MET A 102 -46.49 1.46 -8.76
C MET A 102 -46.41 0.76 -10.11
N GLY A 103 -45.34 0.94 -10.88
CA GLY A 103 -45.23 0.31 -12.18
C GLY A 103 -44.13 0.88 -13.08
N ILE A 104 -44.31 0.69 -14.38
CA ILE A 104 -43.36 1.14 -15.40
C ILE A 104 -44.16 1.98 -16.41
N HIS A 105 -43.56 3.10 -16.79
CA HIS A 105 -44.14 3.99 -17.76
C HIS A 105 -43.20 4.16 -18.96
N HIS A 106 -43.74 4.12 -20.17
CA HIS A 106 -43.07 4.56 -21.38
C HIS A 106 -43.40 6.03 -21.59
N ALA A 107 -42.39 6.86 -21.67
CA ALA A 107 -42.57 8.31 -21.75
C ALA A 107 -41.72 8.94 -22.88
N GLN A 108 -42.22 10.05 -23.39
CA GLN A 108 -41.51 10.92 -24.32
C GLN A 108 -41.35 12.31 -23.72
N LEU A 109 -40.13 12.82 -23.72
CA LEU A 109 -39.85 14.20 -23.38
C LEU A 109 -39.94 15.06 -24.64
N LYS A 110 -40.95 15.96 -24.71
CA LYS A 110 -41.14 16.87 -25.83
C LYS A 110 -41.59 18.24 -25.32
N ASP A 111 -40.99 19.30 -25.84
CA ASP A 111 -41.35 20.69 -25.51
C ASP A 111 -41.46 20.95 -24.00
N ASN A 112 -40.47 20.46 -23.22
CA ASN A 112 -40.44 20.53 -21.76
C ASN A 112 -41.63 19.88 -21.03
N THR A 113 -42.29 18.94 -21.70
CA THR A 113 -43.40 18.16 -21.14
C THR A 113 -43.11 16.68 -21.28
N LEU A 114 -43.29 15.96 -20.20
CA LEU A 114 -43.20 14.50 -20.19
C LEU A 114 -44.61 13.93 -20.59
N GLN A 115 -44.63 13.27 -21.72
CA GLN A 115 -45.86 12.65 -22.24
C GLN A 115 -45.79 11.13 -22.06
N LEU A 116 -46.79 10.54 -21.39
CA LEU A 116 -46.91 9.10 -21.28
C LEU A 116 -47.40 8.51 -22.61
N LEU A 117 -46.69 7.51 -23.07
CA LEU A 117 -47.03 6.76 -24.27
C LEU A 117 -47.69 5.43 -23.89
N PRO A 118 -48.81 5.05 -24.52
CA PRO A 118 -49.46 3.80 -24.22
C PRO A 118 -48.53 2.59 -24.49
N CYS A 119 -48.46 1.69 -23.52
CA CYS A 119 -47.71 0.44 -23.64
C CYS A 119 -48.57 -0.71 -23.05
N ASP A 120 -49.48 -1.28 -23.86
CA ASP A 120 -50.56 -2.18 -23.48
C ASP A 120 -50.22 -3.28 -22.46
N LYS A 121 -48.96 -3.73 -22.43
CA LYS A 121 -48.53 -4.78 -21.51
C LYS A 121 -47.87 -4.22 -20.25
N LEU A 122 -47.10 -3.14 -20.37
CA LEU A 122 -46.41 -2.52 -19.22
C LEU A 122 -47.38 -1.73 -18.34
N ASP A 123 -48.34 -1.03 -18.94
CA ASP A 123 -49.33 -0.22 -18.22
C ASP A 123 -50.21 -1.03 -17.22
N ASN A 124 -50.25 -2.34 -17.38
CA ASN A 124 -50.98 -3.24 -16.49
C ASN A 124 -50.12 -3.94 -15.43
N VAL A 125 -48.80 -3.59 -15.37
CA VAL A 125 -47.87 -4.18 -14.42
C VAL A 125 -47.80 -3.31 -13.16
N ASN A 126 -48.56 -3.71 -12.14
CA ASN A 126 -48.54 -3.02 -10.85
C ASN A 126 -47.51 -3.68 -9.92
N ILE A 127 -46.29 -3.19 -9.98
CA ILE A 127 -45.14 -3.66 -9.20
C ILE A 127 -44.26 -2.47 -8.83
N GLN A 128 -43.60 -2.55 -7.70
CA GLN A 128 -42.50 -1.62 -7.37
C GLN A 128 -41.25 -2.00 -8.19
N VAL A 129 -40.84 -1.08 -9.04
CA VAL A 129 -39.61 -1.21 -9.84
C VAL A 129 -38.45 -0.58 -9.08
N ASN A 130 -37.37 -1.31 -8.94
CA ASN A 130 -36.16 -0.80 -8.28
C ASN A 130 -35.06 -0.40 -9.28
N ASP A 131 -35.00 -1.09 -10.42
CA ASP A 131 -33.95 -0.85 -11.43
C ASP A 131 -34.42 -1.27 -12.83
N LEU A 132 -33.91 -0.58 -13.84
CA LEU A 132 -34.21 -0.83 -15.26
C LEU A 132 -32.86 -0.96 -16.02
N HIS A 133 -32.82 -1.85 -16.99
CA HIS A 133 -31.72 -1.93 -17.95
C HIS A 133 -32.25 -2.25 -19.33
N PHE A 134 -32.03 -1.33 -20.29
CA PHE A 134 -32.41 -1.50 -21.69
C PHE A 134 -31.20 -1.89 -22.53
N ASP A 135 -31.30 -3.05 -23.20
CA ASP A 135 -30.31 -3.42 -24.19
C ASP A 135 -30.78 -3.00 -25.60
N PRO A 136 -30.17 -1.97 -26.21
CA PRO A 136 -30.59 -1.44 -27.50
C PRO A 136 -30.34 -2.41 -28.67
N LYS A 137 -29.41 -3.36 -28.54
CA LYS A 137 -29.05 -4.31 -29.62
C LYS A 137 -30.15 -5.35 -29.80
N ILE A 138 -30.65 -5.90 -28.71
CA ILE A 138 -31.71 -6.92 -28.72
C ILE A 138 -33.10 -6.31 -28.49
N ARG A 139 -33.19 -5.00 -28.18
CA ARG A 139 -34.41 -4.23 -27.89
C ARG A 139 -35.24 -4.85 -26.77
N LYS A 140 -34.59 -5.24 -25.69
CA LYS A 140 -35.22 -5.80 -24.49
C LYS A 140 -34.96 -4.90 -23.28
N LEU A 141 -36.00 -4.71 -22.47
CA LEU A 141 -35.92 -4.05 -21.17
C LEU A 141 -35.93 -5.12 -20.08
N PHE A 142 -34.89 -5.14 -19.27
CA PHE A 142 -34.80 -5.95 -18.06
C PHE A 142 -35.27 -5.09 -16.88
N ILE A 143 -36.18 -5.63 -16.09
CA ILE A 143 -36.91 -4.92 -15.04
C ILE A 143 -36.61 -5.61 -13.72
N GLY A 144 -35.94 -4.95 -12.83
CA GLY A 144 -35.68 -5.41 -11.47
C GLY A 144 -36.78 -4.95 -10.53
N ALA A 145 -37.53 -5.89 -9.95
CA ALA A 145 -38.70 -5.58 -9.14
C ALA A 145 -38.52 -5.97 -7.66
N PHE A 146 -39.23 -5.27 -6.78
CA PHE A 146 -39.26 -5.61 -5.36
C PHE A 146 -40.07 -6.90 -5.17
N GLN A 147 -39.47 -7.92 -4.55
CA GLN A 147 -40.08 -9.22 -4.25
C GLN A 147 -40.73 -9.93 -5.44
N ARG A 148 -40.30 -9.63 -6.66
CA ARG A 148 -40.83 -10.21 -7.90
C ARG A 148 -39.75 -10.67 -8.87
N GLY A 149 -38.50 -10.50 -8.49
CA GLY A 149 -37.35 -10.90 -9.33
C GLY A 149 -37.15 -10.04 -10.56
N VAL A 150 -36.69 -10.66 -11.64
CA VAL A 150 -36.44 -9.99 -12.93
C VAL A 150 -37.58 -10.31 -13.88
N MET A 151 -38.12 -9.28 -14.56
CA MET A 151 -39.02 -9.40 -15.68
C MET A 151 -38.35 -8.86 -16.94
N VAL A 152 -38.70 -9.37 -18.10
CA VAL A 152 -38.12 -8.97 -19.38
C VAL A 152 -39.25 -8.56 -20.33
N TYR A 153 -39.20 -7.31 -20.78
CA TYR A 153 -40.09 -6.81 -21.82
C TYR A 153 -39.34 -6.76 -23.15
N ASP A 154 -39.88 -7.49 -24.14
CA ASP A 154 -39.35 -7.49 -25.51
C ASP A 154 -40.17 -6.47 -26.34
N MET A 155 -39.47 -5.38 -26.76
CA MET A 155 -40.10 -4.30 -27.53
C MET A 155 -40.51 -4.75 -28.94
N ASN A 156 -39.89 -5.79 -29.49
CA ASN A 156 -40.21 -6.27 -30.84
C ASN A 156 -41.53 -7.10 -30.85
N THR A 157 -41.67 -7.97 -29.85
CA THR A 157 -42.83 -8.86 -29.72
C THR A 157 -43.91 -8.27 -28.84
N LYS A 158 -43.60 -7.19 -28.11
CA LYS A 158 -44.45 -6.55 -27.07
C LYS A 158 -44.94 -7.55 -26.01
N THR A 159 -44.07 -8.47 -25.61
CA THR A 159 -44.40 -9.48 -24.59
C THR A 159 -43.56 -9.28 -23.35
N ILE A 160 -44.14 -9.60 -22.20
CA ILE A 160 -43.43 -9.66 -20.92
C ILE A 160 -43.21 -11.12 -20.58
N THR A 161 -41.97 -11.46 -20.28
CA THR A 161 -41.55 -12.78 -19.82
C THR A 161 -40.99 -12.68 -18.43
N GLN A 162 -41.45 -13.51 -17.51
CA GLN A 162 -40.83 -13.69 -16.22
C GLN A 162 -40.07 -15.00 -16.24
N PRO A 163 -38.72 -14.98 -16.16
CA PRO A 163 -37.94 -16.22 -16.10
C PRO A 163 -38.35 -17.07 -14.90
N GLU A 164 -38.58 -18.36 -15.13
CA GLU A 164 -39.14 -19.27 -14.11
C GLU A 164 -38.21 -19.61 -12.96
N VAL A 165 -36.97 -19.08 -12.92
CA VAL A 165 -35.91 -19.64 -12.11
C VAL A 165 -35.51 -18.73 -10.93
N SER A 166 -35.07 -19.36 -9.88
CA SER A 166 -34.29 -18.95 -8.65
C SER A 166 -34.48 -17.54 -8.05
N LEU A 167 -34.95 -16.55 -8.81
CA LEU A 167 -35.12 -15.16 -8.35
C LEU A 167 -36.58 -14.78 -8.13
N LYS A 168 -37.54 -15.70 -8.27
CA LYS A 168 -38.93 -15.47 -7.91
C LYS A 168 -38.99 -15.14 -6.41
N ASP A 169 -39.69 -14.09 -6.05
CA ASP A 169 -39.82 -13.61 -4.66
C ASP A 169 -38.56 -12.98 -4.06
N VAL A 170 -37.53 -12.68 -4.88
CA VAL A 170 -36.35 -11.96 -4.46
C VAL A 170 -36.44 -10.49 -4.90
N SER A 171 -36.01 -9.56 -4.03
CA SER A 171 -35.91 -8.14 -4.37
C SER A 171 -34.63 -7.89 -5.17
N ILE A 172 -34.79 -7.32 -6.37
CA ILE A 172 -33.66 -6.92 -7.21
C ILE A 172 -33.27 -5.49 -6.84
N SER A 173 -31.98 -5.26 -6.61
CA SER A 173 -31.44 -3.94 -6.30
C SER A 173 -30.86 -3.25 -7.53
N ARG A 174 -30.10 -4.00 -8.35
CA ARG A 174 -29.44 -3.49 -9.56
C ARG A 174 -29.29 -4.55 -10.64
N ILE A 175 -29.31 -4.10 -11.89
CA ILE A 175 -29.00 -4.90 -13.09
C ILE A 175 -27.91 -4.17 -13.88
N LYS A 176 -26.79 -4.83 -14.11
CA LYS A 176 -25.66 -4.24 -14.87
C LYS A 176 -25.15 -5.24 -15.92
N PRO A 177 -24.83 -4.80 -17.14
CA PRO A 177 -24.22 -5.67 -18.14
C PRO A 177 -22.79 -6.05 -17.71
N LEU A 178 -22.51 -7.36 -17.65
CA LEU A 178 -21.16 -7.89 -17.48
C LEU A 178 -20.45 -7.97 -18.84
N ASN A 179 -21.16 -8.42 -19.84
CA ASN A 179 -20.70 -8.51 -21.23
C ASN A 179 -21.92 -8.58 -22.16
N ALA A 180 -21.68 -8.74 -23.46
CA ALA A 180 -22.76 -8.76 -24.45
C ALA A 180 -23.80 -9.89 -24.29
N LYS A 181 -23.55 -10.92 -23.47
CA LYS A 181 -24.42 -12.08 -23.27
C LYS A 181 -24.89 -12.28 -21.83
N GLU A 182 -24.30 -11.59 -20.88
CA GLU A 182 -24.53 -11.82 -19.46
C GLU A 182 -24.78 -10.51 -18.72
N LEU A 183 -25.79 -10.53 -17.85
CA LEU A 183 -26.10 -9.47 -16.88
C LEU A 183 -25.73 -9.93 -15.48
N LEU A 184 -25.24 -9.02 -14.68
CA LEU A 184 -25.15 -9.15 -13.23
C LEU A 184 -26.43 -8.62 -12.60
N ILE A 185 -26.99 -9.38 -11.69
CA ILE A 185 -28.21 -9.07 -10.97
C ILE A 185 -27.89 -9.05 -9.48
N ALA A 186 -27.84 -7.85 -8.90
CA ALA A 186 -27.73 -7.67 -7.46
C ALA A 186 -29.08 -7.84 -6.78
N THR A 187 -29.05 -8.45 -5.62
CA THR A 187 -30.28 -8.73 -4.86
C THR A 187 -30.15 -8.27 -3.41
N ASP A 188 -31.28 -8.03 -2.79
CA ASP A 188 -31.38 -7.84 -1.36
C ASP A 188 -31.51 -9.19 -0.65
N GLY A 189 -30.40 -9.71 -0.14
CA GLY A 189 -30.32 -10.94 0.64
C GLY A 189 -29.91 -12.21 -0.11
N GLY A 190 -29.87 -12.19 -1.45
CA GLY A 190 -29.47 -13.36 -2.27
C GLY A 190 -28.06 -13.30 -2.86
N GLY A 191 -27.34 -12.18 -2.70
CA GLY A 191 -26.06 -11.95 -3.34
C GLY A 191 -26.20 -11.49 -4.78
N ILE A 192 -25.25 -11.87 -5.64
CA ILE A 192 -25.22 -11.53 -7.06
C ILE A 192 -25.43 -12.77 -7.91
N TYR A 193 -26.27 -12.65 -8.89
CA TYR A 193 -26.55 -13.68 -9.89
C TYR A 193 -26.07 -13.24 -11.27
N LYS A 194 -25.79 -14.22 -12.10
CA LYS A 194 -25.50 -14.06 -13.51
C LYS A 194 -26.68 -14.55 -14.33
N MET A 195 -27.20 -13.70 -15.24
CA MET A 195 -28.31 -14.06 -16.15
C MET A 195 -27.81 -14.00 -17.59
N ASN A 196 -28.07 -15.04 -18.36
CA ASN A 196 -27.83 -15.01 -19.80
C ASN A 196 -28.99 -14.28 -20.51
N VAL A 197 -28.68 -13.30 -21.37
CA VAL A 197 -29.68 -12.41 -22.01
C VAL A 197 -30.56 -13.11 -23.06
N ASP A 198 -30.09 -14.22 -23.63
CA ASP A 198 -30.79 -14.97 -24.66
C ASP A 198 -31.72 -16.05 -24.07
N THR A 199 -31.19 -16.81 -23.11
CA THR A 199 -31.85 -17.99 -22.53
C THR A 199 -32.55 -17.69 -21.23
N TYR A 200 -32.27 -16.54 -20.61
CA TYR A 200 -32.67 -16.13 -19.27
C TYR A 200 -32.27 -17.08 -18.14
N GLN A 201 -31.39 -18.02 -18.44
CA GLN A 201 -30.83 -18.90 -17.42
C GLN A 201 -30.07 -18.05 -16.38
N THR A 202 -30.44 -18.23 -15.12
CA THR A 202 -29.88 -17.47 -14.01
C THR A 202 -29.19 -18.41 -13.04
N VAL A 203 -27.96 -18.11 -12.67
CA VAL A 203 -27.17 -18.89 -11.72
C VAL A 203 -26.54 -17.98 -10.65
N PRO A 204 -26.44 -18.44 -9.38
CA PRO A 204 -25.67 -17.73 -8.37
C PRO A 204 -24.24 -17.50 -8.83
N PHE A 205 -23.72 -16.29 -8.65
CA PHE A 205 -22.36 -15.94 -9.08
C PHE A 205 -21.47 -15.56 -7.92
N ILE A 206 -21.88 -14.58 -7.10
CA ILE A 206 -21.18 -14.16 -5.90
C ILE A 206 -22.16 -14.20 -4.74
N VAL A 207 -21.93 -15.11 -3.80
CA VAL A 207 -22.77 -15.30 -2.62
C VAL A 207 -21.88 -15.30 -1.40
N ALA A 208 -22.31 -14.65 -0.33
CA ALA A 208 -21.57 -14.63 0.92
C ALA A 208 -21.42 -16.05 1.46
N ASP A 209 -20.18 -16.47 1.66
CA ASP A 209 -19.83 -17.65 2.42
C ASP A 209 -19.31 -17.20 3.78
N TYR A 210 -20.15 -17.34 4.81
CA TYR A 210 -19.80 -16.96 6.19
C TYR A 210 -18.63 -17.78 6.79
N ASN A 211 -18.24 -18.87 6.13
CA ASN A 211 -17.06 -19.66 6.50
C ASN A 211 -15.80 -19.16 5.78
N SER A 212 -15.92 -18.27 4.83
CA SER A 212 -14.80 -17.69 4.06
C SER A 212 -14.38 -16.36 4.66
N TYR A 213 -13.10 -16.23 4.99
CA TYR A 213 -12.54 -14.96 5.52
C TYR A 213 -12.55 -13.83 4.49
N ASN A 214 -12.38 -14.16 3.20
CA ASN A 214 -12.39 -13.20 2.08
C ASN A 214 -13.70 -13.24 1.30
N GLY A 215 -14.73 -13.82 1.87
CA GLY A 215 -16.07 -13.81 1.29
C GLY A 215 -16.71 -12.43 1.38
N MET A 216 -17.75 -12.23 0.58
CA MET A 216 -18.60 -11.06 0.66
C MET A 216 -19.20 -10.93 2.07
N ASN A 217 -19.23 -9.71 2.63
CA ASN A 217 -19.67 -9.46 4.01
C ASN A 217 -21.18 -9.62 4.24
N GLY A 218 -21.93 -9.87 3.19
CA GLY A 218 -23.37 -10.05 3.25
C GLY A 218 -23.97 -10.21 1.86
N ASN A 219 -25.18 -10.75 1.80
CA ASN A 219 -25.88 -11.03 0.55
C ASN A 219 -26.82 -9.89 0.11
N SER A 220 -26.96 -8.82 0.91
CA SER A 220 -27.70 -7.61 0.53
C SER A 220 -26.77 -6.66 -0.22
N ILE A 221 -27.00 -6.45 -1.49
CA ILE A 221 -26.19 -5.62 -2.38
C ILE A 221 -27.03 -4.45 -2.86
N ASN A 222 -26.61 -3.23 -2.52
CA ASN A 222 -27.34 -2.01 -2.92
C ASN A 222 -26.99 -1.55 -4.34
N ASP A 223 -25.71 -1.69 -4.74
CA ASP A 223 -25.27 -1.26 -6.06
C ASP A 223 -24.07 -2.08 -6.54
N ILE A 224 -23.86 -2.09 -7.88
CA ILE A 224 -22.74 -2.74 -8.56
C ILE A 224 -22.11 -1.74 -9.51
N TYR A 225 -20.79 -1.69 -9.52
CA TYR A 225 -20.01 -0.98 -10.52
C TYR A 225 -18.95 -1.92 -11.10
N ILE A 226 -18.81 -1.93 -12.42
CA ILE A 226 -17.76 -2.67 -13.13
C ILE A 226 -16.79 -1.64 -13.68
N ASP A 227 -15.54 -1.70 -13.24
CA ASP A 227 -14.50 -0.77 -13.69
C ASP A 227 -13.86 -1.18 -15.02
N ASP A 228 -13.01 -0.31 -15.57
CA ASP A 228 -12.32 -0.52 -16.86
C ASP A 228 -11.35 -1.72 -16.85
N GLU A 229 -11.03 -2.26 -15.67
CA GLU A 229 -10.20 -3.44 -15.49
C GLU A 229 -11.03 -4.71 -15.20
N GLU A 230 -12.34 -4.64 -15.43
CA GLU A 230 -13.31 -5.74 -15.23
C GLU A 230 -13.43 -6.20 -13.76
N ARG A 231 -13.03 -5.37 -12.77
CA ARG A 231 -13.31 -5.64 -11.36
C ARG A 231 -14.75 -5.29 -11.04
N ILE A 232 -15.37 -6.11 -10.23
CA ILE A 232 -16.76 -5.89 -9.80
C ILE A 232 -16.72 -5.29 -8.39
N TRP A 233 -17.19 -4.06 -8.27
CA TRP A 233 -17.36 -3.34 -7.02
C TRP A 233 -18.79 -3.50 -6.54
N MET A 234 -18.97 -3.91 -5.31
CA MET A 234 -20.26 -4.23 -4.72
C MET A 234 -20.47 -3.42 -3.44
N ALA A 235 -21.53 -2.61 -3.41
CA ALA A 235 -21.95 -1.88 -2.21
C ALA A 235 -22.77 -2.82 -1.31
N ASN A 236 -22.15 -3.35 -0.28
CA ASN A 236 -22.78 -4.26 0.67
C ASN A 236 -23.58 -3.50 1.74
N TYR A 237 -24.77 -3.98 2.05
CA TYR A 237 -25.55 -3.48 3.18
C TYR A 237 -25.48 -4.47 4.35
N PRO A 238 -25.28 -4.00 5.60
CA PRO A 238 -25.01 -2.61 6.01
C PRO A 238 -23.53 -2.22 5.97
N ILE A 239 -22.61 -3.08 5.56
CA ILE A 239 -21.19 -2.91 5.79
C ILE A 239 -20.38 -2.88 4.48
N GLY A 240 -19.92 -1.69 4.11
CA GLY A 240 -18.76 -1.45 3.28
C GLY A 240 -18.89 -1.83 1.80
N ILE A 241 -17.73 -1.97 1.17
CA ILE A 241 -17.58 -2.31 -0.24
C ILE A 241 -16.77 -3.60 -0.37
N THR A 242 -17.26 -4.51 -1.19
CA THR A 242 -16.50 -5.70 -1.61
C THR A 242 -16.05 -5.51 -3.05
N ILE A 243 -14.79 -5.85 -3.32
CA ILE A 243 -14.24 -5.82 -4.68
C ILE A 243 -13.91 -7.25 -5.09
N GLN A 244 -14.52 -7.73 -6.17
CA GLN A 244 -14.11 -8.97 -6.79
C GLN A 244 -13.18 -8.68 -7.97
N ASN A 245 -12.02 -9.30 -7.93
CA ASN A 245 -11.04 -9.23 -8.99
C ASN A 245 -10.84 -10.62 -9.59
N ASN A 246 -11.23 -10.80 -10.84
CA ASN A 246 -11.08 -12.08 -11.57
C ASN A 246 -9.61 -12.42 -11.90
N ARG A 247 -8.69 -11.48 -11.71
CA ARG A 247 -7.25 -11.69 -11.90
C ARG A 247 -6.59 -12.37 -10.72
N TYR A 248 -7.27 -12.38 -9.55
CA TYR A 248 -6.75 -13.12 -8.40
C TYR A 248 -6.90 -14.62 -8.61
N PRO A 249 -5.88 -15.36 -8.20
CA PRO A 249 -5.94 -16.81 -8.23
C PRO A 249 -7.07 -17.32 -7.34
N SER A 250 -7.78 -18.33 -7.82
CA SER A 250 -8.78 -19.01 -7.02
C SER A 250 -8.11 -20.02 -6.10
N TYR A 251 -8.17 -19.78 -4.80
CA TYR A 251 -7.72 -20.70 -3.76
C TYR A 251 -8.90 -21.54 -3.27
N LYS A 252 -8.66 -22.80 -3.04
CA LYS A 252 -9.60 -23.63 -2.28
C LYS A 252 -9.16 -23.64 -0.81
N TRP A 253 -10.00 -23.10 0.06
CA TRP A 253 -9.75 -23.11 1.49
C TRP A 253 -10.45 -24.30 2.14
N ILE A 254 -9.71 -25.13 2.85
CA ILE A 254 -10.16 -26.34 3.50
C ILE A 254 -10.16 -26.09 5.00
N LYS A 255 -11.34 -25.98 5.60
CA LYS A 255 -11.54 -25.62 7.01
C LYS A 255 -12.43 -26.58 7.77
N HIS A 256 -12.33 -26.50 9.10
CA HIS A 256 -13.29 -27.06 10.01
C HIS A 256 -14.60 -26.27 9.97
N SER A 257 -15.73 -26.96 9.88
CA SER A 257 -17.05 -26.37 9.99
C SER A 257 -17.77 -26.98 11.19
N VAL A 258 -18.09 -26.15 12.18
CA VAL A 258 -18.73 -26.58 13.42
C VAL A 258 -20.07 -27.24 13.13
N GLY A 259 -20.26 -28.45 13.65
CA GLY A 259 -21.47 -29.24 13.42
C GLY A 259 -21.50 -30.01 12.10
N ASN A 260 -20.57 -29.77 11.18
CA ASN A 260 -20.48 -30.48 9.90
C ASN A 260 -19.41 -31.57 9.95
N LYS A 261 -19.82 -32.84 10.01
CA LYS A 261 -18.92 -34.00 9.98
C LYS A 261 -18.25 -34.22 8.62
N GLN A 262 -18.72 -33.52 7.55
CA GLN A 262 -18.13 -33.55 6.22
C GLN A 262 -17.20 -32.35 6.00
N SER A 263 -16.34 -32.07 6.97
CA SER A 263 -15.32 -31.03 6.94
C SER A 263 -14.06 -31.49 7.67
N LEU A 264 -13.01 -30.69 7.59
CA LEU A 264 -11.78 -30.89 8.38
C LEU A 264 -12.13 -30.97 9.87
N ILE A 265 -11.47 -31.88 10.64
CA ILE A 265 -11.78 -32.07 12.06
C ILE A 265 -11.29 -30.93 12.95
N ASN A 266 -10.22 -30.24 12.53
CA ASN A 266 -9.63 -29.13 13.26
C ASN A 266 -8.81 -28.25 12.31
N ASP A 267 -8.82 -26.93 12.49
CA ASP A 267 -8.16 -25.97 11.60
C ASP A 267 -6.63 -25.96 11.74
N GLN A 268 -6.07 -26.40 12.85
CA GLN A 268 -4.62 -26.49 13.00
C GLN A 268 -4.08 -27.71 12.25
N VAL A 269 -3.63 -27.49 11.01
CA VAL A 269 -3.14 -28.55 10.11
C VAL A 269 -1.62 -28.62 10.15
N ASN A 270 -1.08 -29.68 10.76
CA ASN A 270 0.36 -29.84 10.99
C ASN A 270 1.05 -30.71 9.92
N SER A 271 0.32 -31.55 9.20
CA SER A 271 0.87 -32.42 8.18
C SER A 271 -0.17 -32.73 7.10
N ILE A 272 0.25 -32.81 5.86
CA ILE A 272 -0.60 -33.16 4.72
C ILE A 272 0.14 -34.15 3.85
N ILE A 273 -0.53 -35.25 3.46
CA ILE A 273 -0.05 -36.17 2.43
C ILE A 273 -1.17 -36.53 1.47
N GLU A 274 -0.82 -36.84 0.22
CA GLU A 274 -1.68 -37.51 -0.73
C GLU A 274 -1.27 -38.98 -0.82
N ASP A 275 -2.22 -39.90 -0.57
CA ASP A 275 -1.94 -41.33 -0.57
C ASP A 275 -1.86 -41.90 -2.01
N SER A 276 -1.51 -43.18 -2.14
CA SER A 276 -1.36 -43.86 -3.43
C SER A 276 -2.65 -43.93 -4.25
N GLU A 277 -3.82 -43.74 -3.66
CA GLU A 277 -5.13 -43.70 -4.31
C GLU A 277 -5.56 -42.27 -4.67
N GLY A 278 -4.80 -41.22 -4.25
CA GLY A 278 -5.05 -39.81 -4.50
C GLY A 278 -5.89 -39.11 -3.42
N ASP A 279 -6.17 -39.79 -2.30
CA ASP A 279 -6.91 -39.21 -1.20
C ASP A 279 -6.00 -38.38 -0.28
N LEU A 280 -6.56 -37.32 0.31
CA LEU A 280 -5.82 -36.40 1.15
C LEU A 280 -5.99 -36.70 2.63
N TRP A 281 -4.88 -36.74 3.32
CA TRP A 281 -4.80 -36.95 4.75
C TRP A 281 -4.23 -35.72 5.45
N TYR A 282 -4.89 -35.30 6.52
CA TYR A 282 -4.53 -34.11 7.30
C TYR A 282 -4.27 -34.50 8.75
N GLY A 283 -3.06 -34.33 9.23
CA GLY A 283 -2.71 -34.45 10.65
C GLY A 283 -2.98 -33.12 11.35
N THR A 284 -3.81 -33.14 12.38
CA THR A 284 -4.28 -31.95 13.07
C THR A 284 -4.02 -31.96 14.57
N ASN A 285 -4.38 -30.88 15.27
CA ASN A 285 -4.34 -30.82 16.72
C ASN A 285 -5.47 -31.63 17.40
N ASN A 286 -6.41 -32.17 16.64
CA ASN A 286 -7.49 -33.02 17.18
C ASN A 286 -7.75 -34.25 16.32
N GLY A 287 -6.72 -35.04 16.08
CA GLY A 287 -6.83 -36.25 15.27
C GLY A 287 -6.41 -36.06 13.82
N ILE A 288 -6.87 -36.96 12.99
CA ILE A 288 -6.50 -37.05 11.58
C ILE A 288 -7.77 -37.03 10.74
N SER A 289 -7.79 -36.22 9.70
CA SER A 289 -8.86 -36.20 8.68
C SER A 289 -8.40 -36.84 7.38
N LEU A 290 -9.28 -37.62 6.78
CA LEU A 290 -9.14 -38.14 5.43
C LEU A 290 -10.24 -37.59 4.55
N GLN A 291 -9.88 -37.01 3.42
CA GLN A 291 -10.80 -36.60 2.36
C GLN A 291 -10.64 -37.54 1.16
N ASP A 292 -11.71 -38.24 0.83
CA ASP A 292 -11.81 -39.07 -0.35
C ASP A 292 -11.83 -38.18 -1.60
N SER A 293 -10.89 -38.34 -2.49
CA SER A 293 -10.69 -37.46 -3.66
C SER A 293 -11.80 -37.61 -4.72
N LYS A 294 -12.47 -38.77 -4.78
CA LYS A 294 -13.49 -39.06 -5.79
C LYS A 294 -14.87 -38.62 -5.34
N THR A 295 -15.19 -38.82 -4.06
CA THR A 295 -16.51 -38.56 -3.51
C THR A 295 -16.60 -37.27 -2.72
N GLY A 296 -15.46 -36.69 -2.32
CA GLY A 296 -15.35 -35.53 -1.44
C GLY A 296 -15.70 -35.83 0.02
N LYS A 297 -16.04 -37.08 0.37
CA LYS A 297 -16.44 -37.47 1.72
C LYS A 297 -15.30 -37.43 2.72
N TRP A 298 -15.61 -37.05 3.96
CA TRP A 298 -14.64 -36.97 5.03
C TRP A 298 -14.78 -38.13 6.02
N ARG A 299 -13.64 -38.61 6.54
CA ARG A 299 -13.54 -39.51 7.65
C ARG A 299 -12.51 -38.99 8.65
N SER A 300 -12.73 -39.25 9.95
CA SER A 300 -11.81 -38.83 11.03
C SER A 300 -11.26 -40.03 11.74
N PHE A 301 -10.04 -39.92 12.25
CA PHE A 301 -9.37 -40.96 13.02
C PHE A 301 -8.68 -40.35 14.25
N LEU A 302 -8.62 -41.11 15.36
CA LEU A 302 -7.85 -40.76 16.54
C LEU A 302 -8.18 -39.38 17.11
N SER A 303 -9.44 -38.95 16.99
CA SER A 303 -9.93 -37.68 17.53
C SER A 303 -10.41 -37.83 18.99
N THR A 304 -10.65 -36.69 19.66
CA THR A 304 -11.25 -36.65 20.99
C THR A 304 -12.64 -37.28 21.06
N PHE A 305 -13.32 -37.40 19.92
CA PHE A 305 -14.64 -38.03 19.81
C PHE A 305 -14.57 -39.55 19.74
N GLU A 306 -13.38 -40.12 19.58
CA GLU A 306 -13.14 -41.57 19.58
C GLU A 306 -12.48 -41.96 20.89
N ASN A 307 -13.02 -42.98 21.59
CA ASN A 307 -12.41 -43.56 22.80
C ASN A 307 -11.13 -44.30 22.41
N VAL A 308 -10.03 -43.56 22.29
CA VAL A 308 -8.71 -44.12 21.97
C VAL A 308 -8.08 -44.59 23.28
N GLN A 309 -8.00 -45.91 23.48
CA GLN A 309 -7.23 -46.48 24.58
C GLN A 309 -5.76 -46.10 24.47
N ASN A 310 -5.21 -45.46 25.53
CA ASN A 310 -3.79 -45.13 25.73
C ASN A 310 -3.27 -43.79 25.20
N SER A 311 -4.05 -42.88 24.63
CA SER A 311 -3.56 -41.54 24.29
C SER A 311 -4.39 -40.45 24.97
N LYS A 312 -3.70 -39.54 25.70
CA LYS A 312 -4.30 -38.31 26.24
C LYS A 312 -4.20 -37.14 25.24
N ASN A 313 -3.43 -37.31 24.19
CA ASN A 313 -3.15 -36.27 23.21
C ASN A 313 -3.49 -36.75 21.79
N HIS A 314 -4.19 -35.92 21.06
CA HIS A 314 -4.68 -36.18 19.72
C HIS A 314 -3.99 -35.28 18.66
N ILE A 315 -2.78 -34.79 18.98
CA ILE A 315 -2.00 -33.90 18.11
C ILE A 315 -1.10 -34.73 17.21
N PHE A 316 -1.35 -34.68 15.90
CA PHE A 316 -0.55 -35.36 14.89
C PHE A 316 0.23 -34.37 14.05
N THR A 317 1.58 -34.53 14.05
CA THR A 317 2.53 -33.60 13.42
C THR A 317 3.11 -34.11 12.13
N THR A 318 2.98 -35.42 11.87
CA THR A 318 3.53 -36.05 10.67
C THR A 318 2.76 -37.28 10.25
N LEU A 319 2.60 -37.49 8.96
CA LEU A 319 1.92 -38.61 8.32
C LEU A 319 2.82 -39.22 7.24
N CYS A 320 2.74 -40.55 7.05
CA CYS A 320 3.47 -41.24 5.98
C CYS A 320 2.70 -42.46 5.51
N GLU A 321 2.47 -42.63 4.22
CA GLU A 321 1.96 -43.88 3.65
C GLU A 321 3.12 -44.89 3.54
N VAL A 322 3.04 -45.94 4.32
CA VAL A 322 4.10 -47.01 4.38
C VAL A 322 3.85 -48.12 3.37
N SER A 323 2.59 -48.41 3.10
CA SER A 323 2.14 -49.28 2.00
C SER A 323 0.75 -48.83 1.55
N PRO A 324 0.26 -49.20 0.33
CA PRO A 324 -1.02 -48.73 -0.17
C PRO A 324 -2.17 -48.89 0.82
N GLY A 325 -2.75 -47.78 1.26
CA GLY A 325 -3.82 -47.72 2.25
C GLY A 325 -3.41 -47.91 3.72
N ILE A 326 -2.11 -47.99 4.02
CA ILE A 326 -1.60 -48.09 5.41
C ILE A 326 -0.82 -46.79 5.73
N ILE A 327 -1.38 -46.00 6.63
CA ILE A 327 -0.78 -44.71 7.02
C ILE A 327 -0.17 -44.85 8.41
N TRP A 328 1.06 -44.38 8.55
CA TRP A 328 1.66 -44.17 9.87
C TRP A 328 1.53 -42.70 10.24
N ALA A 329 1.15 -42.49 11.50
CA ALA A 329 0.90 -41.16 12.06
C ALA A 329 1.71 -40.96 13.34
N GLY A 330 2.55 -39.97 13.36
CA GLY A 330 3.34 -39.53 14.52
C GLY A 330 2.86 -38.18 15.05
N GLY A 331 3.02 -37.98 16.37
CA GLY A 331 2.50 -36.74 16.92
C GLY A 331 3.21 -36.26 18.19
N TYR A 332 2.67 -35.17 18.73
CA TYR A 332 3.14 -34.50 19.93
C TYR A 332 2.56 -35.19 21.16
N PHE A 333 3.38 -35.97 21.86
CA PHE A 333 3.01 -36.87 22.96
C PHE A 333 1.96 -37.94 22.60
N SER A 334 1.63 -38.10 21.33
CA SER A 334 0.69 -39.13 20.86
C SER A 334 1.39 -40.44 20.56
N GLY A 335 2.70 -40.43 20.27
CA GLY A 335 3.45 -41.61 19.83
C GLY A 335 3.23 -41.91 18.35
N LEU A 336 3.36 -43.18 17.97
CA LEU A 336 3.24 -43.65 16.60
C LEU A 336 2.03 -44.59 16.46
N TYR A 337 1.16 -44.29 15.51
CA TYR A 337 -0.01 -45.08 15.15
C TYR A 337 0.08 -45.60 13.71
N GLN A 338 -0.49 -46.74 13.48
CA GLN A 338 -0.79 -47.28 12.18
C GLN A 338 -2.30 -47.24 11.93
N ILE A 339 -2.71 -46.73 10.77
CA ILE A 339 -4.10 -46.63 10.34
C ILE A 339 -4.27 -47.47 9.07
N ASP A 340 -5.21 -48.40 9.09
CA ASP A 340 -5.64 -49.10 7.89
C ASP A 340 -6.87 -48.38 7.29
N LYS A 341 -6.70 -47.76 6.13
CA LYS A 341 -7.72 -47.00 5.42
C LYS A 341 -8.97 -47.80 5.11
N ARG A 342 -8.82 -49.07 4.74
CA ARG A 342 -9.93 -49.92 4.29
C ARG A 342 -10.79 -50.40 5.46
N THR A 343 -10.15 -50.84 6.55
CA THR A 343 -10.85 -51.35 7.74
C THR A 343 -11.17 -50.27 8.74
N SER A 344 -10.62 -49.05 8.56
CA SER A 344 -10.65 -47.94 9.53
C SER A 344 -10.05 -48.29 10.88
N LYS A 345 -9.26 -49.36 10.96
CA LYS A 345 -8.62 -49.84 12.22
C LYS A 345 -7.39 -48.99 12.49
N THR A 346 -7.31 -48.51 13.72
CA THR A 346 -6.14 -47.81 14.27
C THR A 346 -5.41 -48.69 15.25
N THR A 347 -4.09 -48.74 15.18
CA THR A 347 -3.26 -49.57 16.07
C THR A 347 -2.07 -48.76 16.54
N TYR A 348 -1.85 -48.73 17.86
CA TYR A 348 -0.63 -48.16 18.43
C TYR A 348 0.58 -49.01 18.05
N PHE A 349 1.64 -48.38 17.56
CA PHE A 349 2.85 -49.06 17.14
C PHE A 349 3.61 -49.59 18.36
N THR A 350 3.83 -50.90 18.39
CA THR A 350 4.63 -51.58 19.43
C THR A 350 5.80 -52.27 18.76
N PRO A 351 7.08 -51.94 19.13
CA PRO A 351 8.26 -52.62 18.61
C PRO A 351 8.24 -54.13 18.85
N ALA A 352 8.88 -54.91 17.97
CA ALA A 352 8.96 -56.35 18.10
C ALA A 352 9.79 -56.81 19.32
N SER A 353 10.80 -56.02 19.68
CA SER A 353 11.67 -56.31 20.85
C SER A 353 11.63 -55.17 21.87
N TYR A 354 11.09 -55.48 23.07
CA TYR A 354 11.19 -54.60 24.25
C TYR A 354 12.48 -54.82 25.05
N ALA A 355 13.56 -55.30 24.43
CA ALA A 355 14.75 -55.80 25.11
C ALA A 355 15.53 -54.77 25.95
N HIS A 356 15.28 -53.48 25.84
CA HIS A 356 15.91 -52.46 26.67
C HIS A 356 15.02 -51.24 26.90
N GLU A 357 15.01 -50.66 28.10
CA GLU A 357 14.34 -49.41 28.47
C GLU A 357 14.74 -48.20 27.63
N SER A 358 15.86 -48.28 26.91
CA SER A 358 16.36 -47.24 25.99
C SER A 358 15.57 -47.15 24.66
N ILE A 359 14.75 -48.15 24.32
CA ILE A 359 13.88 -48.15 23.12
C ILE A 359 12.46 -47.76 23.54
N ARG A 360 12.30 -46.69 24.30
CA ARG A 360 10.98 -46.12 24.49
C ARG A 360 10.52 -45.55 23.15
N PRO A 361 9.27 -45.86 22.70
CA PRO A 361 8.73 -45.15 21.53
C PRO A 361 8.74 -43.68 21.85
N ASP A 362 9.31 -42.87 20.94
CA ASP A 362 9.28 -41.42 21.08
C ASP A 362 7.83 -40.99 21.17
N LYS A 363 7.47 -40.35 22.28
CA LYS A 363 6.15 -39.74 22.40
C LYS A 363 6.04 -38.50 21.55
N TYR A 364 7.18 -37.91 21.19
CA TYR A 364 7.26 -36.73 20.37
C TYR A 364 7.96 -37.05 19.06
N ILE A 365 7.18 -37.20 17.98
CA ILE A 365 7.64 -37.48 16.63
C ILE A 365 7.36 -36.26 15.77
N ARG A 366 8.38 -35.77 15.08
CA ARG A 366 8.27 -34.54 14.27
C ARG A 366 8.22 -34.80 12.76
N ASP A 367 8.99 -35.80 12.31
CA ASP A 367 8.97 -36.22 10.91
C ASP A 367 9.06 -37.71 10.76
N ILE A 368 8.30 -38.25 9.81
CA ILE A 368 8.30 -39.65 9.42
C ILE A 368 8.45 -39.74 7.92
N ARG A 369 9.45 -40.49 7.43
CA ARG A 369 9.69 -40.68 5.99
C ARG A 369 9.94 -42.15 5.67
N LYS A 370 9.40 -42.60 4.56
CA LYS A 370 9.72 -43.91 3.97
C LYS A 370 10.85 -43.74 2.98
N ASP A 371 11.91 -44.59 3.11
CA ASP A 371 13.01 -44.63 2.15
C ASP A 371 12.68 -45.50 0.94
N SER A 372 13.51 -45.42 -0.11
CA SER A 372 13.37 -46.18 -1.34
C SER A 372 13.45 -47.68 -1.15
N ARG A 373 14.05 -48.16 -0.04
CA ARG A 373 14.17 -49.55 0.35
C ARG A 373 13.00 -50.07 1.19
N GLY A 374 12.03 -49.20 1.49
CA GLY A 374 10.82 -49.57 2.23
C GLY A 374 10.91 -49.50 3.76
N TYR A 375 12.01 -49.00 4.31
CA TYR A 375 12.11 -48.69 5.72
C TYR A 375 11.48 -47.36 6.04
N VAL A 376 10.99 -47.21 7.27
CA VAL A 376 10.44 -45.95 7.78
C VAL A 376 11.42 -45.32 8.77
N TRP A 377 11.74 -44.06 8.49
CA TRP A 377 12.55 -43.24 9.37
C TRP A 377 11.63 -42.38 10.25
N SER A 378 11.94 -42.29 11.52
CA SER A 378 11.21 -41.52 12.51
C SER A 378 12.17 -40.67 13.30
N GLY A 379 11.95 -39.35 13.28
CA GLY A 379 12.74 -38.35 13.98
C GLY A 379 11.87 -37.50 14.90
N GLY A 380 12.46 -37.05 15.98
CA GLY A 380 11.82 -36.21 16.98
C GLY A 380 12.80 -35.70 18.00
N TYR A 381 12.35 -35.57 19.26
CA TYR A 381 13.17 -35.00 20.33
C TYR A 381 14.38 -35.86 20.70
N TYR A 382 14.21 -37.18 20.69
CA TYR A 382 15.28 -38.14 21.04
C TYR A 382 16.06 -38.60 19.80
N ASN A 383 16.45 -39.86 19.74
CA ASN A 383 17.26 -40.41 18.69
C ASN A 383 16.49 -40.63 17.37
N LEU A 384 17.21 -40.50 16.25
CA LEU A 384 16.71 -40.93 14.94
C LEU A 384 16.56 -42.45 14.91
N LYS A 385 15.44 -42.95 14.36
CA LYS A 385 15.10 -44.36 14.25
C LYS A 385 14.86 -44.76 12.82
N ARG A 386 15.33 -45.96 12.43
CA ARG A 386 14.97 -46.61 11.19
C ARG A 386 14.18 -47.87 11.54
N ILE A 387 12.99 -48.04 11.01
CA ILE A 387 12.03 -49.08 11.39
C ILE A 387 11.74 -49.95 10.18
N ASN A 388 11.88 -51.28 10.35
CA ASN A 388 11.40 -52.22 9.35
C ASN A 388 9.87 -52.37 9.49
N VAL A 389 9.13 -52.09 8.43
CA VAL A 389 7.65 -52.08 8.46
C VAL A 389 7.08 -53.46 8.70
N GLN A 390 7.75 -54.53 8.21
CA GLN A 390 7.28 -55.91 8.29
C GLN A 390 7.63 -56.57 9.61
N THR A 391 8.93 -56.52 9.98
CA THR A 391 9.41 -57.18 11.20
C THR A 391 9.21 -56.34 12.46
N LYS A 392 8.97 -55.03 12.31
CA LYS A 392 8.89 -54.03 13.39
C LYS A 392 10.19 -53.85 14.19
N ASP A 393 11.33 -54.31 13.61
CA ASP A 393 12.64 -54.06 14.18
C ASP A 393 13.06 -52.61 14.05
N ILE A 394 13.70 -52.09 15.09
CA ILE A 394 14.15 -50.72 15.17
C ILE A 394 15.68 -50.65 15.24
N ARG A 395 16.30 -49.90 14.35
CA ARG A 395 17.69 -49.48 14.48
C ARG A 395 17.76 -48.05 14.94
N LEU A 396 18.52 -47.80 16.05
CA LEU A 396 18.75 -46.45 16.60
C LEU A 396 20.03 -45.86 16.04
N TYR A 397 19.99 -44.55 15.74
CA TYR A 397 21.15 -43.75 15.41
C TYR A 397 21.39 -42.77 16.55
N HIS A 398 22.37 -43.08 17.39
CA HIS A 398 22.69 -42.31 18.59
C HIS A 398 23.36 -40.98 18.22
N GLY A 399 23.12 -39.91 19.00
CA GLY A 399 23.73 -38.60 18.82
C GLY A 399 23.00 -37.64 17.86
N LEU A 400 22.04 -38.11 17.07
CA LEU A 400 21.16 -37.28 16.26
C LEU A 400 19.86 -37.03 17.04
N HIS A 401 19.82 -35.86 17.73
CA HIS A 401 18.69 -35.44 18.56
C HIS A 401 17.96 -34.24 17.95
N SER A 402 16.75 -33.98 18.43
CA SER A 402 15.91 -32.87 17.98
C SER A 402 15.80 -32.82 16.46
N VAL A 403 15.55 -33.96 15.86
CA VAL A 403 15.39 -34.11 14.40
C VAL A 403 14.12 -33.41 13.97
N THR A 404 14.24 -32.56 12.97
CA THR A 404 13.16 -31.72 12.47
C THR A 404 12.72 -32.09 11.06
N ALA A 405 13.64 -32.54 10.21
CA ALA A 405 13.35 -32.93 8.83
C ALA A 405 14.25 -34.09 8.39
N ILE A 406 13.70 -35.02 7.63
CA ILE A 406 14.39 -36.22 7.12
C ILE A 406 14.13 -36.35 5.64
N ILE A 407 15.17 -36.43 4.81
CA ILE A 407 15.03 -36.77 3.38
C ILE A 407 16.13 -37.72 2.95
N GLU A 408 15.79 -38.63 2.03
CA GLU A 408 16.74 -39.52 1.40
C GLU A 408 17.60 -38.72 0.40
N LYS A 409 18.93 -38.79 0.54
CA LYS A 409 19.88 -38.25 -0.43
C LYS A 409 20.06 -39.23 -1.59
N ASP A 410 20.34 -40.45 -1.25
CA ASP A 410 20.57 -41.59 -2.16
C ASP A 410 20.31 -42.92 -1.40
N ASP A 411 20.49 -44.05 -2.05
CA ASP A 411 20.28 -45.39 -1.46
C ASP A 411 21.19 -45.72 -0.24
N LYS A 412 22.23 -44.90 0.00
CA LYS A 412 23.24 -45.11 1.08
C LYS A 412 23.19 -44.04 2.15
N SER A 413 22.60 -42.90 1.89
CA SER A 413 22.70 -41.77 2.79
C SER A 413 21.42 -40.95 2.94
N MET A 414 21.27 -40.35 4.12
CA MET A 414 20.14 -39.48 4.48
C MET A 414 20.62 -38.09 4.86
N TRP A 415 19.91 -37.06 4.44
CA TRP A 415 20.00 -35.72 4.98
C TRP A 415 19.13 -35.62 6.23
N ILE A 416 19.69 -35.17 7.34
CA ILE A 416 19.01 -35.04 8.62
C ILE A 416 19.11 -33.57 9.07
N GLY A 417 17.97 -32.86 9.03
CA GLY A 417 17.82 -31.54 9.63
C GLY A 417 17.50 -31.66 11.12
N THR A 418 18.13 -30.84 11.92
CA THR A 418 17.93 -30.82 13.38
C THR A 418 17.82 -29.37 13.88
N ALA A 419 17.47 -29.22 15.16
CA ALA A 419 17.52 -27.91 15.83
C ALA A 419 18.95 -27.32 15.94
N THR A 420 19.98 -28.15 15.74
CA THR A 420 21.39 -27.74 15.90
C THR A 420 22.17 -27.74 14.59
N GLY A 421 21.57 -28.09 13.46
CA GLY A 421 22.22 -28.09 12.16
C GLY A 421 21.77 -29.16 11.20
N LEU A 422 22.52 -29.26 10.12
CA LEU A 422 22.34 -30.26 9.06
C LEU A 422 23.40 -31.36 9.20
N PHE A 423 22.95 -32.59 9.04
CA PHE A 423 23.83 -33.77 9.09
C PHE A 423 23.62 -34.65 7.86
N LEU A 424 24.70 -35.23 7.37
CA LEU A 424 24.68 -36.28 6.38
C LEU A 424 24.98 -37.63 7.08
N LEU A 425 24.02 -38.53 7.02
CA LEU A 425 24.10 -39.83 7.68
C LEU A 425 24.38 -40.94 6.66
N ASP A 426 25.42 -41.73 6.87
CA ASP A 426 25.62 -43.02 6.17
C ASP A 426 24.78 -44.10 6.86
N ILE A 427 23.87 -44.69 6.07
CA ILE A 427 22.84 -45.58 6.59
C ILE A 427 23.43 -46.90 7.16
N GLU A 428 24.43 -47.47 6.49
CA GLU A 428 24.98 -48.76 6.85
C GLU A 428 25.95 -48.67 8.06
N SER A 429 26.89 -47.74 7.99
CA SER A 429 27.86 -47.59 9.13
C SER A 429 27.25 -46.87 10.32
N GLY A 430 26.17 -46.09 10.14
CA GLY A 430 25.59 -45.21 11.16
C GLY A 430 26.45 -44.00 11.50
N LYS A 431 27.51 -43.76 10.75
CA LYS A 431 28.34 -42.57 10.93
C LYS A 431 27.65 -41.38 10.30
N TYR A 432 27.80 -40.19 10.89
CA TYR A 432 27.25 -38.96 10.37
C TYR A 432 28.29 -37.83 10.36
N GLU A 433 28.17 -36.97 9.39
CA GLU A 433 29.00 -35.78 9.26
C GLU A 433 28.10 -34.55 9.44
N ARG A 434 28.57 -33.56 10.20
CA ARG A 434 27.89 -32.28 10.33
C ARG A 434 28.30 -31.38 9.17
N ILE A 435 27.32 -30.87 8.42
CA ILE A 435 27.54 -29.87 7.39
C ILE A 435 27.48 -28.49 8.04
N GLN A 436 28.60 -27.78 8.00
CA GLN A 436 28.70 -26.43 8.59
C GLN A 436 27.87 -25.45 7.75
N LEU A 437 26.79 -24.90 8.34
CA LEU A 437 25.98 -23.87 7.69
C LEU A 437 26.65 -22.51 7.84
N PRO A 438 26.66 -21.65 6.80
CA PRO A 438 27.31 -20.32 6.81
C PRO A 438 26.39 -19.24 7.43
N VAL A 439 25.64 -19.57 8.49
CA VAL A 439 24.64 -18.70 9.13
C VAL A 439 24.67 -18.91 10.65
N GLU A 440 24.21 -17.87 11.39
CA GLU A 440 24.15 -17.92 12.86
C GLU A 440 23.11 -18.92 13.38
N SER A 441 21.88 -18.83 12.85
CA SER A 441 20.83 -19.78 13.22
C SER A 441 20.94 -21.06 12.42
N THR A 442 21.27 -22.13 13.08
CA THR A 442 21.45 -23.46 12.49
C THR A 442 20.19 -24.35 12.56
N TYR A 443 19.08 -23.83 13.11
CA TYR A 443 17.85 -24.60 13.20
C TYR A 443 17.26 -24.82 11.79
N VAL A 444 17.16 -26.08 11.36
CA VAL A 444 16.61 -26.47 10.07
C VAL A 444 15.15 -26.85 10.23
N TYR A 445 14.23 -26.11 9.55
CA TYR A 445 12.80 -26.46 9.55
C TYR A 445 12.45 -27.50 8.49
N SER A 446 12.99 -27.33 7.29
CA SER A 446 12.62 -28.13 6.13
C SER A 446 13.78 -28.39 5.21
N LEU A 447 13.71 -29.49 4.46
CA LEU A 447 14.69 -29.90 3.46
C LEU A 447 13.98 -30.30 2.17
N TYR A 448 14.57 -29.93 1.05
CA TYR A 448 14.13 -30.38 -0.28
C TYR A 448 15.34 -30.58 -1.17
N GLN A 449 15.44 -31.76 -1.80
CA GLN A 449 16.51 -32.06 -2.77
C GLN A 449 15.95 -32.10 -4.19
N THR A 450 16.57 -31.35 -5.08
CA THR A 450 16.22 -31.35 -6.50
C THR A 450 16.68 -32.64 -7.20
N LYS A 451 16.10 -32.94 -8.36
CA LYS A 451 16.54 -34.06 -9.20
C LYS A 451 18.01 -33.93 -9.63
N GLN A 452 18.55 -32.71 -9.67
CA GLN A 452 19.97 -32.41 -10.00
C GLN A 452 20.91 -32.58 -8.79
N GLY A 453 20.37 -32.81 -7.60
CA GLY A 453 21.13 -33.07 -6.38
C GLY A 453 21.33 -31.83 -5.48
N SER A 454 20.96 -30.63 -5.89
CA SER A 454 21.03 -29.45 -5.02
C SER A 454 20.07 -29.57 -3.86
N LEU A 455 20.55 -29.24 -2.64
CA LEU A 455 19.76 -29.32 -1.41
C LEU A 455 19.31 -27.93 -0.98
N TYR A 456 18.02 -27.72 -0.88
CA TYR A 456 17.39 -26.51 -0.30
C TYR A 456 17.15 -26.76 1.19
N ILE A 457 17.55 -25.80 2.01
CA ILE A 457 17.52 -25.89 3.47
C ILE A 457 16.74 -24.68 3.98
N GLY A 458 15.55 -24.92 4.50
CA GLY A 458 14.73 -23.91 5.15
C GLY A 458 15.12 -23.77 6.62
N THR A 459 15.45 -22.56 7.03
CA THR A 459 15.96 -22.28 8.38
C THR A 459 14.99 -21.46 9.21
N SER A 460 15.23 -21.42 10.52
CA SER A 460 14.60 -20.50 11.45
C SER A 460 15.42 -19.20 11.52
N GLY A 461 14.90 -18.12 10.96
CA GLY A 461 15.47 -16.78 11.06
C GLY A 461 16.63 -16.46 10.10
N SER A 462 17.13 -17.44 9.32
CA SER A 462 18.24 -17.22 8.38
C SER A 462 17.86 -17.38 6.91
N GLY A 463 16.56 -17.53 6.58
CA GLY A 463 16.10 -17.66 5.20
C GLY A 463 16.33 -19.06 4.62
N VAL A 464 16.61 -19.12 3.31
CA VAL A 464 16.85 -20.38 2.59
C VAL A 464 18.32 -20.46 2.14
N LEU A 465 18.93 -21.62 2.41
CA LEU A 465 20.26 -21.98 1.94
C LEU A 465 20.11 -23.02 0.82
N ILE A 466 20.88 -22.86 -0.24
CA ILE A 466 20.98 -23.82 -1.33
C ILE A 466 22.39 -24.41 -1.30
N TYR A 467 22.51 -25.68 -0.98
CA TYR A 467 23.77 -26.39 -0.90
C TYR A 467 23.98 -27.24 -2.15
N ASP A 468 25.11 -27.07 -2.78
CA ASP A 468 25.55 -27.93 -3.86
C ASP A 468 26.52 -29.00 -3.30
N PRO A 469 26.15 -30.28 -3.25
CA PRO A 469 27.00 -31.32 -2.69
C PRO A 469 28.27 -31.61 -3.50
N GLN A 470 28.31 -31.24 -4.80
CA GLN A 470 29.47 -31.47 -5.67
C GLN A 470 30.56 -30.45 -5.38
N THR A 471 30.19 -29.17 -5.35
CA THR A 471 31.12 -28.06 -5.11
C THR A 471 31.30 -27.75 -3.62
N LYS A 472 30.40 -28.25 -2.77
CA LYS A 472 30.28 -27.94 -1.35
C LYS A 472 30.06 -26.45 -1.05
N LEU A 473 29.52 -25.70 -2.02
CA LEU A 473 29.23 -24.27 -1.88
C LEU A 473 27.78 -24.03 -1.47
N PHE A 474 27.57 -22.93 -0.77
CA PHE A 474 26.25 -22.43 -0.39
C PHE A 474 25.88 -21.18 -1.16
N THR A 475 24.63 -21.09 -1.60
CA THR A 475 23.99 -19.83 -1.96
C THR A 475 22.98 -19.50 -0.88
N HIS A 476 22.98 -18.27 -0.39
CA HIS A 476 22.15 -17.82 0.74
C HIS A 476 21.21 -16.70 0.33
N TYR A 477 19.90 -16.92 0.51
CA TYR A 477 18.86 -15.93 0.29
C TYR A 477 18.11 -15.65 1.60
N TYR A 478 17.95 -14.36 1.91
CA TYR A 478 17.24 -13.87 3.08
C TYR A 478 16.66 -12.47 2.80
N THR A 479 15.78 -11.97 3.65
CA THR A 479 15.07 -10.69 3.45
C THR A 479 15.98 -9.47 3.25
N GLY A 480 17.24 -9.56 3.64
CA GLY A 480 18.23 -8.48 3.45
C GLY A 480 18.88 -8.44 2.07
N ASN A 481 18.79 -9.52 1.27
CA ASN A 481 19.44 -9.60 -0.05
C ASN A 481 18.49 -10.00 -1.19
N CYS A 482 17.24 -10.31 -0.90
CA CYS A 482 16.23 -10.63 -1.89
C CYS A 482 14.83 -10.19 -1.42
N ALA A 483 13.84 -10.25 -2.31
CA ALA A 483 12.46 -9.85 -2.03
C ALA A 483 11.64 -10.93 -1.29
N MET A 484 12.25 -11.76 -0.47
CA MET A 484 11.57 -12.79 0.33
C MET A 484 10.79 -12.16 1.47
N ILE A 485 9.60 -12.69 1.79
CA ILE A 485 8.69 -12.10 2.78
C ILE A 485 9.09 -12.39 4.24
N SER A 486 9.83 -13.48 4.47
CA SER A 486 10.30 -13.90 5.80
C SER A 486 11.59 -14.71 5.72
N ASN A 487 12.31 -14.74 6.84
CA ASN A 487 13.49 -15.59 7.05
C ASN A 487 13.17 -16.94 7.72
N ASN A 488 11.92 -17.17 8.11
CA ASN A 488 11.46 -18.46 8.64
C ASN A 488 10.85 -19.31 7.51
N ILE A 489 11.54 -20.36 7.09
CA ILE A 489 11.10 -21.20 5.97
C ILE A 489 10.59 -22.53 6.49
N TYR A 490 9.27 -22.67 6.54
CA TYR A 490 8.61 -23.79 7.18
C TYR A 490 8.46 -25.03 6.31
N THR A 491 8.10 -24.84 5.03
CA THR A 491 7.94 -25.94 4.07
C THR A 491 8.49 -25.53 2.72
N ILE A 492 9.18 -26.43 2.06
CA ILE A 492 9.72 -26.24 0.72
C ILE A 492 9.07 -27.26 -0.21
N LEU A 493 8.38 -26.79 -1.25
CA LEU A 493 7.82 -27.61 -2.30
C LEU A 493 8.35 -27.13 -3.65
N SER A 494 8.42 -28.03 -4.63
CA SER A 494 8.83 -27.69 -5.98
C SER A 494 7.97 -28.40 -7.00
N ASP A 495 7.64 -27.70 -8.07
CA ASP A 495 7.11 -28.33 -9.27
C ASP A 495 8.23 -28.86 -10.18
N GLU A 496 7.85 -29.61 -11.22
CA GLU A 496 8.82 -30.15 -12.17
C GLU A 496 9.45 -29.05 -13.05
N ASP A 497 8.87 -27.84 -13.10
CA ASP A 497 9.28 -26.71 -13.95
C ASP A 497 10.29 -25.78 -13.26
N ASN A 498 10.82 -26.16 -12.09
CA ASN A 498 11.83 -25.44 -11.30
C ASN A 498 11.32 -24.17 -10.60
N GLU A 499 10.04 -24.08 -10.27
CA GLU A 499 9.55 -23.17 -9.27
C GLU A 499 9.68 -23.79 -7.89
N ILE A 500 10.22 -23.04 -6.94
CA ILE A 500 10.35 -23.44 -5.54
C ILE A 500 9.39 -22.58 -4.71
N LEU A 501 8.43 -23.23 -4.07
CA LEU A 501 7.50 -22.59 -3.15
C LEU A 501 7.96 -22.74 -1.72
N LEU A 502 8.08 -21.61 -1.02
CA LEU A 502 8.52 -21.51 0.36
C LEU A 502 7.35 -21.01 1.21
N SER A 503 6.89 -21.79 2.17
CA SER A 503 5.89 -21.31 3.14
C SER A 503 6.57 -20.69 4.36
N THR A 504 5.96 -19.64 4.87
CA THR A 504 6.48 -18.82 5.97
C THR A 504 5.37 -18.48 6.98
N GLU A 505 5.67 -17.74 8.03
CA GLU A 505 4.67 -17.19 8.96
C GLU A 505 3.90 -15.99 8.39
N ASN A 506 4.39 -15.38 7.27
CA ASN A 506 3.80 -14.18 6.69
C ASN A 506 3.21 -14.40 5.29
N GLY A 507 3.14 -15.65 4.83
CA GLY A 507 2.63 -15.99 3.51
C GLY A 507 3.50 -17.00 2.79
N LEU A 508 3.36 -17.05 1.46
CA LEU A 508 4.16 -17.90 0.59
C LEU A 508 5.12 -17.05 -0.23
N THR A 509 6.28 -17.62 -0.58
CA THR A 509 7.23 -17.03 -1.53
C THR A 509 7.53 -18.04 -2.62
N SER A 510 7.26 -17.68 -3.88
CA SER A 510 7.74 -18.42 -5.07
C SER A 510 9.15 -17.96 -5.41
N PHE A 511 10.07 -18.87 -5.55
CA PHE A 511 11.43 -18.63 -5.99
C PHE A 511 11.68 -19.29 -7.35
N TYR A 512 12.15 -18.53 -8.32
CA TYR A 512 12.54 -19.00 -9.65
C TYR A 512 14.07 -19.03 -9.75
N PRO A 513 14.70 -20.20 -9.57
CA PRO A 513 16.17 -20.30 -9.46
C PRO A 513 16.93 -19.80 -10.69
N LYS A 514 16.40 -20.01 -11.90
CA LYS A 514 17.04 -19.57 -13.16
C LYS A 514 17.09 -18.06 -13.32
N GLN A 515 16.02 -17.37 -12.94
CA GLN A 515 15.90 -15.91 -12.99
C GLN A 515 16.44 -15.24 -11.74
N LYS A 516 16.59 -16.00 -10.64
CA LYS A 516 16.91 -15.49 -9.29
C LYS A 516 15.87 -14.47 -8.81
N THR A 517 14.59 -14.69 -9.15
CA THR A 517 13.47 -13.81 -8.79
C THR A 517 12.59 -14.45 -7.73
N PHE A 518 12.01 -13.59 -6.88
CA PHE A 518 11.12 -13.98 -5.80
C PHE A 518 9.78 -13.29 -5.98
N TYR A 519 8.67 -14.01 -5.75
CA TYR A 519 7.31 -13.48 -5.76
C TYR A 519 6.64 -13.89 -4.45
N ASN A 520 5.99 -12.92 -3.80
CA ASN A 520 5.34 -13.14 -2.53
C ASN A 520 3.83 -13.24 -2.71
N TRP A 521 3.22 -14.16 -1.98
CA TRP A 521 1.80 -14.38 -1.91
C TRP A 521 1.35 -14.01 -0.51
N THR A 522 0.60 -12.90 -0.43
CA THR A 522 0.19 -12.32 0.84
C THR A 522 -1.33 -12.32 0.99
N LYS A 523 -1.80 -11.88 2.13
CA LYS A 523 -3.22 -11.76 2.41
C LYS A 523 -3.91 -10.75 1.48
N GLU A 524 -3.22 -9.68 1.11
CA GLU A 524 -3.70 -8.66 0.16
C GLU A 524 -3.88 -9.23 -1.25
N MET A 525 -3.15 -10.29 -1.58
CA MET A 525 -3.31 -11.03 -2.84
C MET A 525 -4.37 -12.13 -2.76
N GLY A 526 -5.24 -12.07 -1.76
CA GLY A 526 -6.31 -13.03 -1.57
C GLY A 526 -5.91 -14.31 -0.86
N LEU A 527 -4.67 -14.44 -0.37
CA LEU A 527 -4.26 -15.58 0.42
C LEU A 527 -5.04 -15.61 1.74
N MET A 528 -5.80 -16.66 1.99
CA MET A 528 -6.76 -16.69 3.10
C MET A 528 -6.12 -16.80 4.48
N THR A 529 -4.94 -17.38 4.56
CA THR A 529 -4.09 -17.41 5.76
C THR A 529 -2.64 -17.19 5.39
N THR A 530 -1.88 -16.63 6.31
CA THR A 530 -0.42 -16.44 6.17
C THR A 530 0.37 -17.27 7.17
N HIS A 531 -0.29 -17.86 8.16
CA HIS A 531 0.36 -18.60 9.26
C HIS A 531 0.52 -20.08 8.93
N PHE A 532 1.45 -20.41 8.06
CA PHE A 532 1.73 -21.79 7.67
C PHE A 532 2.48 -22.58 8.74
N ASN A 533 2.32 -23.89 8.70
CA ASN A 533 2.97 -24.81 9.63
C ASN A 533 4.19 -25.50 8.99
N ALA A 534 5.20 -25.79 9.81
CA ALA A 534 6.41 -26.46 9.35
C ALA A 534 6.12 -27.90 8.87
N LEU A 535 6.70 -28.28 7.72
CA LEU A 535 6.52 -29.57 7.05
C LEU A 535 5.07 -29.88 6.66
N SER A 536 4.19 -28.90 6.69
CA SER A 536 2.77 -29.06 6.38
C SER A 536 2.49 -28.64 4.94
N GLY A 537 2.69 -29.55 4.01
CA GLY A 537 2.38 -29.28 2.60
C GLY A 537 2.80 -30.44 1.69
N THR A 538 2.15 -30.53 0.55
CA THR A 538 2.46 -31.51 -0.50
C THR A 538 2.11 -30.96 -1.88
N LEU A 539 2.85 -31.41 -2.92
CA LEU A 539 2.45 -31.27 -4.31
C LEU A 539 1.62 -32.50 -4.68
N ARG A 540 0.39 -32.25 -5.13
CA ARG A 540 -0.53 -33.30 -5.55
C ARG A 540 -0.22 -33.80 -6.96
N ARG A 541 -0.69 -34.99 -7.30
CA ARG A 541 -0.56 -35.58 -8.65
C ARG A 541 -1.29 -34.81 -9.74
N ASN A 542 -2.29 -34.00 -9.37
CA ASN A 542 -2.98 -33.10 -10.28
C ASN A 542 -2.25 -31.76 -10.46
N ASN A 543 -1.02 -31.64 -9.97
CA ASN A 543 -0.18 -30.45 -9.98
C ASN A 543 -0.71 -29.29 -9.12
N ASN A 544 -1.62 -29.55 -8.18
CA ASN A 544 -2.00 -28.55 -7.18
C ASN A 544 -1.03 -28.57 -6.00
N PHE A 545 -0.65 -27.41 -5.53
CA PHE A 545 0.01 -27.26 -4.25
C PHE A 545 -1.03 -27.20 -3.13
N ILE A 546 -0.71 -27.82 -2.00
CA ILE A 546 -1.52 -27.70 -0.79
C ILE A 546 -0.61 -27.46 0.40
N PHE A 547 -0.95 -26.43 1.20
CA PHE A 547 -0.23 -26.07 2.42
C PHE A 547 -1.17 -26.03 3.62
N GLY A 548 -0.72 -26.56 4.73
CA GLY A 548 -1.42 -26.51 6.01
C GLY A 548 -0.99 -25.30 6.84
N SER A 549 -1.93 -24.78 7.58
CA SER A 549 -1.78 -23.61 8.41
C SER A 549 -2.45 -23.75 9.76
N SER A 550 -2.41 -22.71 10.59
CA SER A 550 -3.18 -22.60 11.82
C SER A 550 -4.69 -22.44 11.58
N ASP A 551 -5.10 -22.09 10.36
CA ASP A 551 -6.48 -21.72 9.99
C ASP A 551 -7.07 -22.65 8.92
N GLY A 552 -6.58 -23.88 8.82
CA GLY A 552 -6.97 -24.86 7.81
C GLY A 552 -5.86 -25.15 6.80
N ALA A 553 -6.25 -25.55 5.59
CA ALA A 553 -5.32 -25.78 4.49
C ALA A 553 -5.76 -24.99 3.25
N ILE A 554 -4.78 -24.57 2.45
CA ILE A 554 -5.00 -23.87 1.18
C ILE A 554 -4.51 -24.76 0.05
N GLU A 555 -5.38 -24.99 -0.93
CA GLU A 555 -5.03 -25.69 -2.17
C GLU A 555 -5.17 -24.71 -3.35
N PHE A 556 -4.17 -24.72 -4.24
CA PHE A 556 -4.16 -23.91 -5.46
C PHE A 556 -3.40 -24.59 -6.60
N ASN A 557 -3.73 -24.23 -7.84
CA ASN A 557 -3.09 -24.76 -9.02
C ASN A 557 -1.71 -24.16 -9.23
N LYS A 558 -0.72 -24.97 -9.61
CA LYS A 558 0.63 -24.51 -9.94
C LYS A 558 0.67 -23.52 -11.12
N ASP A 559 -0.28 -23.63 -12.07
CA ASP A 559 -0.36 -22.74 -13.23
C ASP A 559 -0.92 -21.37 -12.90
N MET A 560 -1.28 -21.14 -11.65
CA MET A 560 -1.70 -19.86 -11.13
C MET A 560 -0.55 -18.87 -11.19
N LYS A 561 -0.57 -18.01 -12.21
CA LYS A 561 0.40 -16.93 -12.36
C LYS A 561 -0.20 -15.65 -11.80
N LEU A 562 0.55 -14.99 -10.95
CA LEU A 562 0.25 -13.59 -10.64
C LEU A 562 0.35 -12.78 -11.94
N PRO A 563 -0.59 -11.88 -12.21
CA PRO A 563 -0.43 -10.94 -13.32
C PRO A 563 0.86 -10.15 -13.10
N ARG A 564 1.81 -10.30 -14.01
CA ARG A 564 3.15 -9.69 -13.88
C ARG A 564 3.16 -8.20 -14.24
N THR A 565 2.09 -7.73 -14.87
CA THR A 565 1.96 -6.33 -15.29
C THR A 565 0.64 -5.79 -14.77
N TYR A 566 0.71 -4.81 -13.92
CA TYR A 566 -0.42 -4.05 -13.47
C TYR A 566 -0.17 -2.56 -13.75
N SER A 567 -1.23 -1.88 -14.12
CA SER A 567 -1.22 -0.44 -14.27
C SER A 567 -1.13 0.20 -12.88
N SER A 568 -0.23 1.12 -12.72
CA SER A 568 -0.08 1.89 -11.49
C SER A 568 -0.01 3.36 -11.87
N LYS A 569 -0.94 4.16 -11.37
CA LYS A 569 -0.94 5.60 -11.57
C LYS A 569 -0.53 6.27 -10.27
N MET A 570 0.62 6.96 -10.30
CA MET A 570 1.12 7.67 -9.14
C MET A 570 0.54 9.08 -9.07
N ILE A 571 0.04 9.43 -7.89
CA ILE A 571 -0.48 10.75 -7.57
C ILE A 571 0.26 11.37 -6.39
N PHE A 572 0.32 12.70 -6.37
CA PHE A 572 0.65 13.46 -5.16
C PHE A 572 -0.67 13.75 -4.45
N SER A 573 -0.86 13.21 -3.24
CA SER A 573 -2.15 13.20 -2.57
C SER A 573 -2.29 14.21 -1.43
N ASP A 574 -1.19 14.66 -0.85
CA ASP A 574 -1.21 15.62 0.26
C ASP A 574 0.06 16.45 0.29
N PHE A 575 -0.08 17.75 0.47
CA PHE A 575 1.04 18.67 0.64
C PHE A 575 0.91 19.41 1.97
N LYS A 576 1.96 19.35 2.78
CA LYS A 576 2.01 20.00 4.09
C LYS A 576 3.14 21.00 4.18
N LEU A 577 2.83 22.17 4.70
CA LEU A 577 3.80 23.15 5.18
C LEU A 577 3.77 23.17 6.71
N PHE A 578 4.95 23.07 7.35
CA PHE A 578 5.05 23.07 8.81
C PHE A 578 4.10 22.06 9.47
N TYR A 579 3.96 20.85 8.86
CA TYR A 579 3.10 19.74 9.31
C TYR A 579 1.58 19.99 9.17
N GLN A 580 1.16 21.10 8.57
CA GLN A 580 -0.25 21.40 8.30
C GLN A 580 -0.54 21.22 6.81
N THR A 581 -1.62 20.51 6.47
CA THR A 581 -2.09 20.37 5.09
C THR A 581 -2.50 21.74 4.55
N VAL A 582 -2.15 22.00 3.31
CA VAL A 582 -2.36 23.29 2.63
C VAL A 582 -3.04 23.04 1.30
N TYR A 583 -4.13 23.76 1.07
CA TYR A 583 -4.93 23.69 -0.15
C TYR A 583 -4.76 24.93 -1.05
N PRO A 584 -5.11 24.85 -2.34
CA PRO A 584 -5.23 26.02 -3.19
C PRO A 584 -6.18 27.05 -2.59
N GLY A 585 -5.78 28.32 -2.60
CA GLY A 585 -6.58 29.41 -2.03
C GLY A 585 -6.42 29.68 -0.53
N ASP A 586 -5.74 28.82 0.20
CA ASP A 586 -5.44 29.05 1.61
C ASP A 586 -4.53 30.28 1.80
N LYS A 587 -4.67 30.94 2.93
CA LYS A 587 -3.81 32.09 3.27
C LYS A 587 -2.35 31.65 3.37
N ASN A 588 -1.50 32.22 2.51
CA ASN A 588 -0.08 31.85 2.34
C ASN A 588 0.18 30.49 1.70
N SER A 589 -0.80 29.87 1.06
CA SER A 589 -0.58 28.70 0.24
C SER A 589 0.39 29.02 -0.93
N PRO A 590 1.33 28.13 -1.21
CA PRO A 590 2.13 28.21 -2.45
C PRO A 590 1.42 27.54 -3.64
N LEU A 591 0.27 26.90 -3.39
CA LEU A 591 -0.48 26.16 -4.40
C LEU A 591 -1.47 27.09 -5.11
N GLU A 592 -1.35 27.18 -6.42
CA GLU A 592 -2.35 27.79 -7.30
C GLU A 592 -3.38 26.76 -7.78
N LYS A 593 -2.98 25.48 -7.82
CA LYS A 593 -3.75 24.32 -8.23
C LYS A 593 -3.53 23.20 -7.23
N ASP A 594 -4.35 22.17 -7.27
CA ASP A 594 -4.09 20.96 -6.48
C ASP A 594 -2.66 20.45 -6.70
N ILE A 595 -2.06 19.90 -5.65
CA ILE A 595 -0.67 19.44 -5.69
C ILE A 595 -0.45 18.38 -6.78
N ASN A 596 -1.46 17.57 -7.07
CA ASN A 596 -1.41 16.57 -8.13
C ASN A 596 -1.31 17.17 -9.54
N GLU A 597 -1.89 18.36 -9.77
CA GLU A 597 -1.86 19.10 -11.04
C GLU A 597 -0.72 20.13 -11.09
N THR A 598 0.03 20.28 -9.98
CA THR A 598 1.13 21.24 -9.86
C THR A 598 2.42 20.64 -10.41
N LYS A 599 3.00 21.29 -11.43
CA LYS A 599 4.30 20.92 -12.02
C LYS A 599 5.48 21.65 -11.37
N GLU A 600 5.25 22.87 -10.93
CA GLU A 600 6.25 23.73 -10.30
C GLU A 600 5.70 24.30 -8.99
N LEU A 601 6.38 24.03 -7.88
CA LEU A 601 6.05 24.47 -6.54
C LEU A 601 6.98 25.62 -6.14
N ARG A 602 6.43 26.84 -5.98
CA ARG A 602 7.18 28.02 -5.57
C ARG A 602 7.01 28.32 -4.09
N LEU A 603 8.05 28.08 -3.32
CA LEU A 603 8.09 28.29 -1.87
C LEU A 603 8.81 29.60 -1.53
N LYS A 604 8.30 30.31 -0.53
CA LYS A 604 9.00 31.46 0.06
C LYS A 604 10.22 30.96 0.85
N TYR A 605 11.20 31.80 1.09
CA TYR A 605 12.43 31.46 1.84
C TYR A 605 12.16 30.87 3.24
N ASN A 606 11.05 31.22 3.85
CA ASN A 606 10.62 30.73 5.17
C ASN A 606 9.69 29.51 5.08
N GLN A 607 9.33 29.02 3.89
CA GLN A 607 8.54 27.83 3.65
C GLN A 607 9.43 26.62 3.32
N ASN A 608 10.52 26.44 4.04
CA ASN A 608 11.58 25.47 3.80
C ASN A 608 11.41 24.13 4.56
N ILE A 609 10.25 23.94 5.19
CA ILE A 609 9.86 22.70 5.86
C ILE A 609 8.55 22.26 5.24
N PHE A 610 8.59 21.19 4.46
CA PHE A 610 7.41 20.65 3.80
C PHE A 610 7.45 19.13 3.71
N SER A 611 6.29 18.53 3.53
CA SER A 611 6.15 17.13 3.18
C SER A 611 5.15 16.94 2.05
N LEU A 612 5.43 15.94 1.22
CA LEU A 612 4.62 15.55 0.09
C LEU A 612 4.27 14.07 0.24
N MET A 613 3.00 13.75 0.18
CA MET A 613 2.55 12.36 0.21
C MET A 613 2.36 11.86 -1.22
N VAL A 614 2.86 10.65 -1.47
CA VAL A 614 2.76 9.96 -2.75
C VAL A 614 1.90 8.73 -2.57
N SER A 615 0.99 8.51 -3.49
CA SER A 615 0.16 7.30 -3.53
C SER A 615 0.14 6.72 -4.93
N SER A 616 0.27 5.42 -5.03
CA SER A 616 0.11 4.69 -6.28
C SER A 616 -1.29 4.08 -6.30
N ILE A 617 -2.10 4.46 -7.28
CA ILE A 617 -3.43 3.90 -7.44
C ILE A 617 -3.28 2.54 -8.11
N ASN A 618 -3.36 1.51 -7.30
CA ASN A 618 -3.33 0.12 -7.72
C ASN A 618 -4.27 -0.68 -6.83
N TYR A 619 -5.43 -1.03 -7.36
CA TYR A 619 -6.44 -1.80 -6.61
C TYR A 619 -6.19 -3.31 -6.66
N ASP A 620 -5.29 -3.79 -7.53
CA ASP A 620 -4.94 -5.20 -7.60
C ASP A 620 -3.98 -5.60 -6.48
N TYR A 621 -2.92 -4.80 -6.28
CA TYR A 621 -1.86 -5.10 -5.31
C TYR A 621 -1.38 -3.83 -4.60
N PRO A 622 -2.22 -3.21 -3.75
CA PRO A 622 -1.90 -1.92 -3.14
C PRO A 622 -0.65 -1.94 -2.25
N SER A 623 -0.36 -3.07 -1.61
CA SER A 623 0.84 -3.25 -0.77
C SER A 623 2.11 -3.63 -1.56
N ASN A 624 1.99 -3.89 -2.87
CA ASN A 624 3.10 -4.36 -3.70
C ASN A 624 3.89 -3.23 -4.36
N VAL A 625 3.68 -1.99 -3.94
CA VAL A 625 4.38 -0.82 -4.45
C VAL A 625 5.35 -0.28 -3.42
N LEU A 626 6.60 -0.18 -3.80
CA LEU A 626 7.65 0.51 -3.05
C LEU A 626 7.91 1.87 -3.68
N TYR A 627 8.22 2.84 -2.84
CA TYR A 627 8.59 4.18 -3.28
C TYR A 627 10.08 4.43 -3.08
N SER A 628 10.67 5.14 -4.05
CA SER A 628 12.04 5.64 -3.98
C SER A 628 12.06 7.03 -4.58
N TRP A 629 12.80 7.95 -3.97
CA TRP A 629 12.86 9.34 -4.43
C TRP A 629 14.27 9.90 -4.32
N LYS A 630 14.53 10.95 -5.09
CA LYS A 630 15.71 11.80 -4.99
C LYS A 630 15.33 13.26 -5.20
N LEU A 631 16.12 14.15 -4.65
CA LEU A 631 15.96 15.59 -4.84
C LEU A 631 17.21 16.13 -5.57
N GLU A 632 17.12 16.27 -6.89
CA GLU A 632 18.19 16.82 -7.72
C GLU A 632 18.49 18.28 -7.29
N GLY A 633 19.74 18.60 -7.17
CA GLY A 633 20.22 19.87 -6.59
C GLY A 633 20.45 19.85 -5.07
N PHE A 634 20.08 18.74 -4.38
CA PHE A 634 20.35 18.53 -2.96
C PHE A 634 21.06 17.19 -2.73
N TYR A 635 20.48 16.08 -3.22
CA TYR A 635 21.03 14.74 -3.13
C TYR A 635 20.70 13.94 -4.39
N GLU A 636 21.75 13.51 -5.12
CA GLU A 636 21.58 12.92 -6.46
C GLU A 636 21.28 11.41 -6.44
N GLU A 637 21.52 10.73 -5.33
CA GLU A 637 21.26 9.30 -5.22
C GLU A 637 19.80 9.02 -4.87
N TRP A 638 19.28 7.90 -5.38
CA TRP A 638 17.96 7.42 -5.05
C TRP A 638 17.92 6.88 -3.62
N SER A 639 16.85 7.20 -2.87
CA SER A 639 16.59 6.55 -1.60
C SER A 639 16.41 5.05 -1.79
N LYS A 640 16.66 4.26 -0.75
CA LYS A 640 16.31 2.83 -0.80
C LYS A 640 14.80 2.68 -0.98
N PRO A 641 14.35 1.77 -1.89
CA PRO A 641 12.93 1.46 -2.02
C PRO A 641 12.32 1.03 -0.69
N GLY A 642 11.17 1.58 -0.35
CA GLY A 642 10.48 1.29 0.91
C GLY A 642 8.98 1.60 0.84
N ASN A 643 8.25 1.20 1.87
CA ASN A 643 6.80 1.42 1.97
C ASN A 643 6.44 2.84 2.45
N GLU A 644 7.43 3.67 2.78
CA GLU A 644 7.17 5.04 3.20
C GLU A 644 6.66 5.86 2.01
N SER A 645 5.46 6.41 2.13
CA SER A 645 4.81 7.21 1.10
C SER A 645 4.92 8.72 1.34
N THR A 646 5.50 9.14 2.48
CA THR A 646 5.61 10.54 2.85
C THR A 646 7.05 11.03 2.73
N ILE A 647 7.28 11.89 1.76
CA ILE A 647 8.59 12.53 1.50
C ILE A 647 8.66 13.79 2.33
N ARG A 648 9.69 13.93 3.17
CA ARG A 648 9.86 15.08 4.07
C ARG A 648 11.19 15.75 3.84
N TYR A 649 11.14 17.07 3.72
CA TYR A 649 12.34 17.91 3.70
C TYR A 649 12.25 19.01 4.73
N THR A 650 13.36 19.23 5.42
CA THR A 650 13.49 20.27 6.44
C THR A 650 14.69 21.14 6.16
N ASN A 651 14.51 22.45 6.30
CA ASN A 651 15.59 23.44 6.20
C ASN A 651 16.37 23.41 4.86
N LEU A 652 15.63 23.24 3.75
CA LEU A 652 16.24 23.37 2.43
C LEU A 652 16.71 24.81 2.18
N ALA A 653 17.89 24.96 1.61
CA ALA A 653 18.42 26.25 1.22
C ALA A 653 17.61 26.88 0.06
N PRO A 654 17.63 28.21 -0.11
CA PRO A 654 17.09 28.83 -1.30
C PRO A 654 17.77 28.30 -2.56
N GLY A 655 16.97 27.89 -3.55
CA GLY A 655 17.49 27.27 -4.76
C GLY A 655 16.40 26.66 -5.65
N LYS A 656 16.83 25.98 -6.69
CA LYS A 656 15.98 25.22 -7.60
C LYS A 656 16.31 23.75 -7.45
N TYR A 657 15.28 22.94 -7.27
CA TYR A 657 15.35 21.50 -7.06
C TYR A 657 14.37 20.78 -7.95
N VAL A 658 14.63 19.53 -8.29
CA VAL A 658 13.67 18.66 -8.96
C VAL A 658 13.49 17.41 -8.08
N LEU A 659 12.30 17.26 -7.51
CA LEU A 659 11.95 16.05 -6.79
C LEU A 659 11.49 15.00 -7.81
N ARG A 660 12.21 13.87 -7.89
CA ARG A 660 11.80 12.71 -8.67
C ARG A 660 11.39 11.59 -7.74
N VAL A 661 10.27 10.97 -8.05
CA VAL A 661 9.70 9.86 -7.28
C VAL A 661 9.43 8.70 -8.21
N ARG A 662 9.78 7.49 -7.79
CA ARG A 662 9.50 6.25 -8.49
C ARG A 662 8.59 5.37 -7.68
N ALA A 663 7.60 4.79 -8.34
CA ALA A 663 6.89 3.61 -7.88
C ALA A 663 7.59 2.38 -8.46
N ILE A 664 7.96 1.44 -7.62
CA ILE A 664 8.75 0.25 -7.96
C ILE A 664 7.99 -0.99 -7.48
N SER A 665 8.02 -2.06 -8.25
CA SER A 665 7.42 -3.32 -7.82
C SER A 665 8.19 -3.91 -6.63
N ASN A 666 7.46 -4.29 -5.57
CA ASN A 666 8.06 -4.98 -4.44
C ASN A 666 8.52 -6.41 -4.81
N GLU A 667 7.91 -7.02 -5.82
CA GLU A 667 8.26 -8.36 -6.29
C GLU A 667 9.58 -8.37 -7.04
N ASP A 668 9.78 -7.43 -7.93
CA ASP A 668 11.04 -7.23 -8.63
C ASP A 668 11.41 -5.75 -8.61
N GLN A 669 12.30 -5.37 -7.72
CA GLN A 669 12.76 -3.99 -7.54
C GLN A 669 13.48 -3.40 -8.76
N ARG A 670 13.72 -4.20 -9.81
CA ARG A 670 14.22 -3.72 -11.11
C ARG A 670 13.10 -3.20 -12.01
N VAL A 671 11.84 -3.55 -11.68
CA VAL A 671 10.66 -3.11 -12.44
C VAL A 671 10.18 -1.78 -11.88
N MET A 672 10.41 -0.72 -12.63
CA MET A 672 9.83 0.59 -12.39
C MET A 672 8.40 0.59 -12.94
N LEU A 673 7.42 0.90 -12.08
CA LEU A 673 6.01 0.97 -12.44
C LEU A 673 5.68 2.34 -13.04
N GLU A 674 6.10 3.40 -12.36
CA GLU A 674 5.94 4.78 -12.81
C GLU A 674 7.00 5.68 -12.21
N GLU A 675 7.36 6.76 -12.92
CA GLU A 675 8.19 7.86 -12.40
C GLU A 675 7.46 9.18 -12.59
N ARG A 676 7.49 10.02 -11.56
CA ARG A 676 6.90 11.35 -11.58
C ARG A 676 7.86 12.37 -10.99
N SER A 677 7.80 13.63 -11.48
CA SER A 677 8.64 14.70 -10.97
C SER A 677 7.85 15.97 -10.72
N ILE A 678 8.36 16.80 -9.81
CA ILE A 678 7.88 18.14 -9.52
C ILE A 678 9.06 19.08 -9.29
N ASP A 679 9.02 20.25 -9.92
CA ASP A 679 10.01 21.29 -9.74
C ASP A 679 9.72 22.07 -8.46
N ILE A 680 10.75 22.28 -7.63
CA ILE A 680 10.63 22.99 -6.35
C ILE A 680 11.58 24.17 -6.37
N ILE A 681 11.04 25.39 -6.26
CA ILE A 681 11.81 26.64 -6.24
C ILE A 681 11.61 27.31 -4.89
N ILE A 682 12.69 27.39 -4.11
CA ILE A 682 12.70 28.12 -2.82
C ILE A 682 13.30 29.51 -3.08
N ALA A 683 12.50 30.55 -2.90
CA ALA A 683 12.91 31.92 -3.12
C ALA A 683 14.02 32.36 -2.16
N GLN A 684 14.90 33.23 -2.62
CA GLN A 684 15.91 33.83 -1.75
C GLN A 684 15.27 34.86 -0.80
N PRO A 685 15.76 34.98 0.46
CA PRO A 685 15.35 36.05 1.34
C PRO A 685 15.65 37.41 0.69
N PHE A 686 14.75 38.40 0.89
CA PHE A 686 14.89 39.70 0.26
C PHE A 686 16.23 40.39 0.55
N TRP A 687 16.83 40.13 1.72
CA TRP A 687 18.13 40.65 2.12
C TRP A 687 19.34 40.00 1.44
N LEU A 688 19.17 38.87 0.73
CA LEU A 688 20.20 38.20 -0.10
C LEU A 688 19.97 38.42 -1.60
N THR A 689 18.97 39.18 -1.98
CA THR A 689 18.71 39.46 -3.40
C THR A 689 19.79 40.38 -3.98
N PRO A 690 20.07 40.35 -5.30
CA PRO A 690 21.04 41.23 -5.96
C PRO A 690 20.82 42.72 -5.66
N TRP A 691 19.56 43.14 -5.57
CA TRP A 691 19.20 44.51 -5.23
C TRP A 691 19.56 44.89 -3.77
N ALA A 692 19.39 43.97 -2.81
CA ALA A 692 19.80 44.18 -1.42
C ALA A 692 21.35 44.27 -1.32
N MET A 693 22.07 43.44 -2.07
CA MET A 693 23.55 43.48 -2.12
C MET A 693 24.05 44.80 -2.69
N ILE A 694 23.41 45.32 -3.73
CA ILE A 694 23.70 46.65 -4.28
C ILE A 694 23.45 47.72 -3.22
N LEU A 695 22.32 47.65 -2.51
CA LEU A 695 21.99 48.59 -1.44
C LEU A 695 23.04 48.55 -0.31
N TYR A 696 23.49 47.35 0.11
CA TYR A 696 24.55 47.21 1.11
C TYR A 696 25.87 47.80 0.59
N ALA A 697 26.26 47.55 -0.65
CA ALA A 697 27.45 48.15 -1.25
C ALA A 697 27.39 49.69 -1.25
N ILE A 698 26.24 50.27 -1.59
CA ILE A 698 26.01 51.74 -1.53
C ILE A 698 26.13 52.23 -0.08
N LEU A 699 25.50 51.54 0.90
CA LEU A 699 25.53 51.91 2.28
C LEU A 699 26.95 51.84 2.86
N ILE A 700 27.72 50.82 2.57
CA ILE A 700 29.11 50.64 2.96
C ILE A 700 29.98 51.73 2.34
N SER A 701 29.75 52.05 1.07
CA SER A 701 30.46 53.12 0.38
C SER A 701 30.19 54.52 1.02
N LEU A 702 28.92 54.76 1.34
CA LEU A 702 28.50 56.00 2.04
C LEU A 702 29.18 56.14 3.41
N ILE A 703 29.18 55.05 4.20
CA ILE A 703 29.86 54.99 5.53
C ILE A 703 31.36 55.24 5.33
N ALA A 704 31.98 54.62 4.34
CA ALA A 704 33.42 54.80 4.07
C ALA A 704 33.74 56.27 3.72
N VAL A 705 32.89 56.91 2.88
CA VAL A 705 33.01 58.35 2.54
C VAL A 705 32.86 59.25 3.81
N ILE A 706 31.89 58.94 4.67
CA ILE A 706 31.71 59.68 5.94
C ILE A 706 32.96 59.55 6.84
N ILE A 707 33.45 58.30 7.00
CA ILE A 707 34.65 58.04 7.79
C ILE A 707 35.85 58.82 7.21
N LEU A 708 36.07 58.76 5.90
CA LEU A 708 37.12 59.45 5.23
C LEU A 708 37.05 60.99 5.42
N ARG A 709 35.84 61.54 5.32
CA ARG A 709 35.56 62.94 5.55
C ARG A 709 35.91 63.35 6.98
N VAL A 710 35.50 62.53 8.00
CA VAL A 710 35.83 62.77 9.40
C VAL A 710 37.36 62.72 9.64
N LEU A 711 38.07 61.76 9.03
CA LEU A 711 39.52 61.68 9.12
C LEU A 711 40.24 62.88 8.50
N ILE A 712 39.75 63.33 7.32
CA ILE A 712 40.29 64.52 6.64
C ILE A 712 40.07 65.77 7.55
N LEU A 713 38.90 65.93 8.10
CA LEU A 713 38.59 67.05 8.99
C LEU A 713 39.42 67.03 10.26
N LYS A 714 39.63 65.86 10.88
CA LYS A 714 40.52 65.67 12.00
C LYS A 714 41.99 66.05 11.66
N LYS A 715 42.44 65.59 10.49
CA LYS A 715 43.80 65.93 9.99
C LYS A 715 43.98 67.43 9.73
N GLN A 716 42.96 68.08 9.14
CA GLN A 716 42.95 69.53 8.90
C GLN A 716 42.99 70.32 10.23
N ARG A 717 42.20 69.93 11.24
CA ARG A 717 42.23 70.56 12.57
C ARG A 717 43.61 70.43 13.20
N LYS A 718 44.18 69.21 13.19
CA LYS A 718 45.50 69.00 13.79
C LYS A 718 46.61 69.88 13.14
N VAL A 719 46.56 69.98 11.79
CA VAL A 719 47.48 70.84 11.04
C VAL A 719 47.25 72.32 11.37
N SER A 720 46.01 72.72 11.58
CA SER A 720 45.68 74.10 11.99
C SER A 720 46.17 74.39 13.41
N ASP A 721 45.96 73.49 14.36
CA ASP A 721 46.42 73.60 15.76
C ASP A 721 47.98 73.66 15.83
N GLU A 722 48.66 72.79 15.08
CA GLU A 722 50.12 72.82 14.96
C GLU A 722 50.64 74.17 14.43
N LYS A 723 50.00 74.74 13.42
CA LYS A 723 50.34 76.07 12.92
C LYS A 723 50.11 77.15 13.96
N ILE A 724 49.00 77.12 14.68
CA ILE A 724 48.69 78.09 15.75
C ILE A 724 49.74 77.98 16.84
N HIS A 725 50.09 76.77 17.30
CA HIS A 725 51.11 76.54 18.28
C HIS A 725 52.49 77.04 17.80
N PHE A 726 52.84 76.82 16.54
CA PHE A 726 54.06 77.32 15.96
C PHE A 726 54.09 78.84 15.98
N PHE A 727 53.02 79.50 15.60
CA PHE A 727 52.96 80.96 15.66
C PHE A 727 53.04 81.56 17.08
N ILE A 728 52.38 80.91 18.06
CA ILE A 728 52.41 81.31 19.45
C ILE A 728 53.83 81.15 19.99
N ASN A 729 54.47 80.00 19.77
CA ASN A 729 55.81 79.73 20.22
C ASN A 729 56.85 80.68 19.58
N THR A 730 56.73 80.89 18.27
CA THR A 730 57.65 81.82 17.54
C THR A 730 57.50 83.26 18.08
N ALA A 731 56.25 83.70 18.34
CA ALA A 731 55.98 85.01 18.87
C ALA A 731 56.51 85.18 20.28
N HIS A 732 56.48 84.08 21.13
CA HIS A 732 57.02 84.08 22.47
C HIS A 732 58.60 84.16 22.36
N ASP A 733 59.22 83.39 21.49
CA ASP A 733 60.67 83.31 21.34
C ASP A 733 61.23 84.63 20.78
N ILE A 734 60.47 85.39 19.99
CA ILE A 734 60.82 86.74 19.53
C ILE A 734 60.61 87.78 20.61
N ARG A 735 59.56 87.64 21.46
CA ARG A 735 59.29 88.58 22.53
C ARG A 735 60.41 88.64 23.58
N THR A 736 60.92 87.50 23.96
CA THR A 736 61.92 87.41 25.04
C THR A 736 63.21 88.22 24.65
N PRO A 737 63.86 88.03 23.53
CA PRO A 737 65.01 88.87 23.18
C PRO A 737 64.72 90.33 22.97
N LEU A 738 63.53 90.65 22.42
CA LEU A 738 63.12 92.02 22.26
C LEU A 738 62.91 92.76 23.64
N THR A 739 62.34 92.01 24.64
CA THR A 739 62.27 92.53 25.96
C THR A 739 63.66 92.77 26.67
N LEU A 740 64.57 91.81 26.42
CA LEU A 740 65.96 91.93 26.89
C LEU A 740 66.74 93.07 26.19
N ILE A 741 66.40 93.47 24.96
CA ILE A 741 66.99 94.60 24.26
C ILE A 741 66.36 95.87 24.70
N LYS A 742 65.02 95.89 24.99
CA LYS A 742 64.27 97.07 25.42
C LYS A 742 64.83 97.57 26.76
N ALA A 743 64.96 96.72 27.75
CA ALA A 743 65.34 97.14 29.14
C ALA A 743 66.73 97.86 29.15
N PRO A 744 67.81 97.39 28.55
CA PRO A 744 69.07 98.12 28.46
C PRO A 744 68.96 99.44 27.66
N LEU A 745 68.15 99.48 26.59
CA LEU A 745 67.91 100.67 25.79
C LEU A 745 67.13 101.82 26.63
N GLU A 746 66.17 101.37 27.42
CA GLU A 746 65.47 102.30 28.35
C GLU A 746 66.37 102.76 29.46
N ASP A 747 67.23 101.87 30.01
CA ASP A 747 68.14 102.18 31.08
C ASP A 747 69.29 103.10 30.59
N LEU A 748 69.82 102.89 29.40
CA LEU A 748 70.80 103.81 28.74
C LEU A 748 70.20 105.19 28.46
N ARG A 749 68.90 105.26 28.09
CA ARG A 749 68.18 106.53 27.81
C ARG A 749 68.03 107.38 29.13
N GLU A 750 67.89 106.68 30.28
CA GLU A 750 67.63 107.34 31.55
C GLU A 750 68.87 107.67 32.33
N LYS A 751 69.94 106.87 32.21
CA LYS A 751 71.15 107.00 33.06
C LYS A 751 72.32 107.66 32.38
N GLU A 752 72.34 107.74 31.05
CA GLU A 752 73.54 108.30 30.29
C GLU A 752 73.22 109.70 29.66
N ALA A 753 74.21 110.63 29.69
CA ALA A 753 74.08 111.90 29.10
C ALA A 753 74.31 111.80 27.54
N LEU A 754 73.31 111.54 26.82
CA LEU A 754 73.30 111.40 25.33
C LEU A 754 73.24 112.75 24.61
N SER A 755 73.92 112.85 23.50
CA SER A 755 73.70 113.99 22.52
C SER A 755 72.30 114.01 22.01
N LYS A 756 71.85 115.19 21.51
CA LYS A 756 70.49 115.37 20.88
C LYS A 756 70.21 114.33 19.84
N GLU A 757 71.22 113.97 19.04
CA GLU A 757 71.13 112.94 18.00
C GLU A 757 71.08 111.52 18.53
N GLY A 758 71.85 111.23 19.66
CA GLY A 758 71.84 109.97 20.38
C GLY A 758 70.51 109.69 20.99
N ILE A 759 69.75 110.70 21.61
CA ILE A 759 68.41 110.55 22.19
C ILE A 759 67.37 110.25 21.02
N ALA A 760 67.53 110.91 19.83
CA ALA A 760 66.68 110.66 18.72
C ALA A 760 66.77 109.22 18.18
N ASN A 761 68.01 108.76 18.05
CA ASN A 761 68.27 107.35 17.66
C ASN A 761 67.84 106.35 18.71
N MET A 762 68.06 106.60 19.96
CA MET A 762 67.56 105.71 21.07
C MET A 762 66.05 105.70 21.12
N ASN A 763 65.33 106.86 21.01
CA ASN A 763 63.90 106.83 20.93
C ASN A 763 63.34 106.09 19.69
N THR A 764 64.10 106.20 18.58
CA THR A 764 63.73 105.43 17.39
C THR A 764 63.90 103.94 17.61
N ALA A 765 65.02 103.51 18.24
CA ALA A 765 65.24 102.11 18.56
C ALA A 765 64.15 101.57 19.54
N ILE A 766 63.90 102.30 20.61
CA ILE A 766 62.86 101.92 21.58
C ILE A 766 61.47 101.83 20.91
N ARG A 767 61.13 102.76 20.07
CA ARG A 767 59.86 102.79 19.33
C ARG A 767 59.77 101.59 18.42
N ASN A 768 60.85 101.19 17.67
CA ASN A 768 60.87 100.01 16.84
C ASN A 768 60.74 98.73 17.65
N VAL A 769 61.42 98.61 18.79
CA VAL A 769 61.34 97.44 19.68
C VAL A 769 59.86 97.37 20.26
N ASN A 770 59.24 98.49 20.66
CA ASN A 770 57.89 98.52 21.11
C ASN A 770 56.85 98.19 19.96
N ALA A 771 57.16 98.59 18.74
CA ALA A 771 56.38 98.23 17.58
C ALA A 771 56.46 96.74 17.29
N LEU A 772 57.63 96.12 17.36
CA LEU A 772 57.82 94.68 17.23
C LEU A 772 57.24 93.88 18.41
N LEU A 773 57.31 94.39 19.70
CA LEU A 773 56.59 93.81 20.85
C LEU A 773 55.09 93.84 20.71
N ARG A 774 54.53 94.90 20.15
CA ARG A 774 53.10 94.99 19.81
C ARG A 774 52.71 94.04 18.76
N LEU A 775 53.49 93.91 17.69
CA LEU A 775 53.26 92.91 16.60
C LEU A 775 53.27 91.47 17.15
N THR A 776 54.26 91.07 17.99
CA THR A 776 54.30 89.75 18.61
C THR A 776 53.15 89.52 19.59
N THR A 777 52.71 90.57 20.31
CA THR A 777 51.50 90.50 21.17
C THR A 777 50.25 90.28 20.39
N ASN A 778 50.07 90.99 19.27
CA ASN A 778 48.92 90.82 18.37
C ASN A 778 48.95 89.43 17.71
N LEU A 779 50.11 88.86 17.38
CA LEU A 779 50.26 87.51 16.86
C LEU A 779 49.84 86.42 17.88
N ILE A 780 50.02 86.63 19.20
CA ILE A 780 49.62 85.73 20.26
C ILE A 780 48.11 85.87 20.59
N ASN A 781 47.52 87.02 20.42
CA ASN A 781 46.10 87.29 20.66
C ASN A 781 45.16 87.02 19.49
N PHE A 782 45.74 86.62 18.35
CA PHE A 782 45.00 86.22 17.19
C PHE A 782 44.77 84.69 17.22
#